data_36222d187706223669a45d878e46281d
#
_entry.id   36222d187706223669a45d878e46281d
#
_cell.length_a   1.000
_cell.length_b   1.000
_cell.length_c   1.000
_cell.angle_alpha   90.00
_cell.angle_beta   90.00
_cell.angle_gamma   90.00
#
_symmetry.space_group_name_H-M   'P 1'
#
loop_
_entity.id
_entity.type
_entity.pdbx_description
1 polymer ?
#
loop_
_entity_poly.entity_id
_entity_poly.type
_entity_poly.pdbx_seq_one_letter_code
_entity_poly.pdbx_strand_id
1 'polypeptide(L)'
;MKEIYQQMVEEVLERVNGKKSGLTSEQVKRSREKCGWNELTEGKKKGILQIFFEQYKDFLVLILIASAIISGMFGDVESAAVIVTVITINAILGTIQTVKAEQSLQSLKNLSGPEAKVLRDGTIVQIPARELVVGDVILLEAGDMIPADGRLIENASLKIDESALTGESLAVEKNMDTILTEAPLGDRANMLFSGSFVTYGRGKAIVTDIGMQTEVGKIAGLLKSTSEKQTPLQVSLEVFGKKLSIMILVFCGLLFAINVFRGEKISSAFMFAVALAVAAIPEALSSIVTIVLSFGTQKMAKEHAIIRKLQAVEGLGSVSVICSDKTGTLTQNKMTVEDYYIDGKRISAEAIDISDQAQKCLLNYSILCNDSTNENGVEIGDPTETALINLGSRYGVEAASVRKLYPRNGELPFDSDRKMMSTLHLIDGKNQMIVKGAVDKLLKRTEQIWTKEGIRKITEEDKEKIQRQNQKFSMEGLRVLAFTYREIPKNHTLTSQDEDHLVFLGLIAMMDPPREESKAAVAECIKAGIRPVMITGDHKITAAAIAKRVGILHDLSEACEGADIENMSDEELKEFVPNISMYARVSPEHKIHIARAWQERGMIVVMTGDGVNDAPALKQADIGVAMGMTGTEVAKDAAAMVLTDDNFATIVKAVENGRNLYQNIKYAIQFLLSGNFGAILTVLCSSVAGLPVPFAPVHLLFINLLTDSLPAIALGLEPDRSEVMSEKPRLADESILTKDFLSKIGLEGLVIGAMTMISFLTGYNQNGTLLGSTYAFGTLCLARLFHGYNCKSDHPVIFTKGLFHNKWLQGAFVLGTVLITTVLTVPGFHNLFKVETLNLMQLGCVYLYAFASLPIIQLLKWIRMKLRKRGER
;
A
#
# COMPACT_ATOMS: atom_id res chain seq x y z
N MET A 1 -31.58 33.75 11.46
CA MET A 1 -31.90 33.02 10.21
C MET A 1 -32.11 31.57 10.64
N LYS A 2 -33.15 30.88 10.18
CA LYS A 2 -33.35 29.47 10.56
C LYS A 2 -32.16 28.63 10.11
N GLU A 3 -31.74 27.68 10.93
CA GLU A 3 -30.70 26.69 10.58
C GLU A 3 -31.21 25.76 9.47
N ILE A 4 -30.32 25.10 8.71
CA ILE A 4 -30.69 24.27 7.55
C ILE A 4 -31.62 23.12 7.96
N TYR A 5 -31.36 22.47 9.11
CA TYR A 5 -32.20 21.37 9.61
C TYR A 5 -33.59 21.82 10.02
N GLN A 6 -33.79 23.13 10.23
CA GLN A 6 -35.07 23.74 10.60
C GLN A 6 -35.89 24.23 9.38
N GLN A 7 -35.39 24.03 8.14
CA GLN A 7 -35.98 24.45 6.90
C GLN A 7 -36.59 23.26 6.14
N MET A 8 -37.66 23.55 5.40
CA MET A 8 -38.21 22.57 4.46
C MET A 8 -37.21 22.31 3.30
N VAL A 9 -37.31 21.15 2.67
CA VAL A 9 -36.42 20.76 1.58
C VAL A 9 -36.40 21.81 0.45
N GLU A 10 -37.57 22.36 0.10
CA GLU A 10 -37.71 23.38 -0.94
C GLU A 10 -36.99 24.67 -0.57
N GLU A 11 -37.09 25.12 0.70
CA GLU A 11 -36.39 26.30 1.20
C GLU A 11 -34.87 26.13 1.16
N VAL A 12 -34.38 24.91 1.47
CA VAL A 12 -32.96 24.59 1.41
C VAL A 12 -32.47 24.60 -0.05
N LEU A 13 -33.24 24.01 -0.99
CA LEU A 13 -32.92 24.02 -2.40
C LEU A 13 -32.76 25.45 -2.95
N GLU A 14 -33.68 26.35 -2.57
CA GLU A 14 -33.60 27.76 -2.96
C GLU A 14 -32.36 28.43 -2.35
N ARG A 15 -32.11 28.21 -1.06
CA ARG A 15 -30.97 28.79 -0.32
C ARG A 15 -29.62 28.45 -0.92
N VAL A 16 -29.42 27.18 -1.36
CA VAL A 16 -28.17 26.72 -1.96
C VAL A 16 -28.15 26.83 -3.49
N ASN A 17 -29.20 27.43 -4.11
CA ASN A 17 -29.39 27.48 -5.56
C ASN A 17 -29.36 26.12 -6.25
N GLY A 18 -29.77 25.07 -5.55
CA GLY A 18 -29.78 23.68 -6.03
C GLY A 18 -31.12 23.31 -6.69
N LYS A 19 -31.11 22.16 -7.38
CA LYS A 19 -32.30 21.55 -7.99
C LYS A 19 -32.32 20.06 -7.73
N LYS A 20 -33.50 19.47 -7.54
CA LYS A 20 -33.65 17.98 -7.40
C LYS A 20 -33.10 17.21 -8.61
N SER A 21 -33.05 17.84 -9.81
CA SER A 21 -32.49 17.28 -11.05
C SER A 21 -30.98 17.45 -11.18
N GLY A 22 -30.34 18.03 -10.18
CA GLY A 22 -28.90 18.33 -10.18
C GLY A 22 -28.56 19.70 -10.80
N LEU A 23 -27.30 20.11 -10.60
CA LEU A 23 -26.77 21.37 -11.15
C LEU A 23 -26.31 21.19 -12.60
N THR A 24 -26.38 22.26 -13.38
CA THR A 24 -25.75 22.31 -14.69
C THR A 24 -24.26 22.63 -14.58
N SER A 25 -23.47 22.26 -15.59
CA SER A 25 -22.03 22.52 -15.63
C SER A 25 -21.66 24.00 -15.41
N GLU A 26 -22.51 24.94 -15.87
CA GLU A 26 -22.31 26.37 -15.63
C GLU A 26 -22.59 26.76 -14.17
N GLN A 27 -23.62 26.17 -13.55
CA GLN A 27 -23.94 26.39 -12.13
C GLN A 27 -22.84 25.84 -11.22
N VAL A 28 -22.29 24.67 -11.55
CA VAL A 28 -21.13 24.10 -10.84
C VAL A 28 -19.93 25.05 -10.87
N LYS A 29 -19.61 25.63 -12.02
CA LYS A 29 -18.53 26.61 -12.13
C LYS A 29 -18.75 27.83 -11.21
N ARG A 30 -19.94 28.40 -11.25
CA ARG A 30 -20.32 29.56 -10.41
C ARG A 30 -20.29 29.24 -8.91
N SER A 31 -20.77 28.06 -8.51
CA SER A 31 -20.71 27.62 -7.11
C SER A 31 -19.26 27.43 -6.66
N ARG A 32 -18.40 26.84 -7.51
CA ARG A 32 -16.97 26.64 -7.23
C ARG A 32 -16.22 27.97 -7.09
N GLU A 33 -16.50 28.95 -7.91
CA GLU A 33 -15.90 30.29 -7.79
C GLU A 33 -16.28 31.00 -6.48
N LYS A 34 -17.48 30.70 -5.96
CA LYS A 34 -17.99 31.30 -4.71
C LYS A 34 -17.54 30.55 -3.45
N CYS A 35 -17.58 29.23 -3.46
CA CYS A 35 -17.40 28.39 -2.27
C CYS A 35 -16.03 27.67 -2.22
N GLY A 36 -15.29 27.62 -3.34
CA GLY A 36 -14.00 26.93 -3.45
C GLY A 36 -14.14 25.43 -3.69
N TRP A 37 -13.09 24.69 -3.29
CA TRP A 37 -13.02 23.25 -3.38
C TRP A 37 -13.46 22.60 -2.08
N ASN A 38 -14.01 21.39 -2.16
CA ASN A 38 -14.34 20.59 -0.99
C ASN A 38 -13.07 19.94 -0.42
N GLU A 39 -12.25 20.74 0.24
CA GLU A 39 -11.02 20.32 0.87
C GLU A 39 -10.92 20.91 2.28
N LEU A 40 -10.47 20.08 3.22
CA LEU A 40 -10.03 20.58 4.52
C LEU A 40 -8.69 21.28 4.30
N THR A 41 -8.59 22.56 4.66
CA THR A 41 -7.31 23.25 4.63
C THR A 41 -6.38 22.57 5.63
N GLU A 42 -5.44 21.78 5.11
CA GLU A 42 -4.28 21.38 5.90
C GLU A 42 -3.64 22.63 6.50
N GLY A 43 -3.13 22.54 7.74
CA GLY A 43 -2.51 23.68 8.42
C GLY A 43 -1.56 24.43 7.46
N LYS A 44 -1.40 25.74 7.62
CA LYS A 44 -0.62 26.58 6.70
C LYS A 44 0.67 25.86 6.33
N LYS A 45 0.80 25.47 5.06
CA LYS A 45 2.05 24.90 4.55
C LYS A 45 3.19 25.83 4.92
N LYS A 46 4.24 25.28 5.46
CA LYS A 46 5.43 26.05 5.77
C LYS A 46 5.93 26.71 4.49
N GLY A 47 6.05 28.02 4.47
CA GLY A 47 6.62 28.71 3.34
C GLY A 47 8.07 28.31 3.12
N ILE A 48 8.55 28.34 1.88
CA ILE A 48 9.95 27.99 1.53
C ILE A 48 10.95 28.76 2.40
N LEU A 49 10.70 30.03 2.68
CA LEU A 49 11.52 30.84 3.56
C LEU A 49 11.49 30.34 5.02
N GLN A 50 10.35 29.83 5.49
CA GLN A 50 10.25 29.29 6.84
C GLN A 50 11.04 27.98 6.95
N ILE A 51 10.94 27.09 5.95
CA ILE A 51 11.74 25.86 5.88
C ILE A 51 13.23 26.19 5.84
N PHE A 52 13.62 27.21 5.08
CA PHE A 52 15.00 27.68 5.00
C PHE A 52 15.54 28.17 6.36
N PHE A 53 14.78 28.99 7.08
CA PHE A 53 15.19 29.44 8.41
C PHE A 53 15.11 28.35 9.49
N GLU A 54 14.27 27.34 9.30
CA GLU A 54 14.25 26.18 10.20
C GLU A 54 15.55 25.36 10.10
N GLN A 55 16.25 25.35 8.95
CA GLN A 55 17.54 24.69 8.81
C GLN A 55 18.61 25.29 9.77
N TYR A 56 18.51 26.56 10.07
CA TYR A 56 19.44 27.22 11.02
C TYR A 56 19.15 26.90 12.50
N LYS A 57 18.03 26.27 12.81
CA LYS A 57 17.72 25.81 14.17
C LYS A 57 18.30 24.42 14.47
N ASP A 58 18.87 23.77 13.48
CA ASP A 58 19.58 22.52 13.70
C ASP A 58 20.73 22.72 14.68
N PHE A 59 20.85 21.78 15.61
CA PHE A 59 21.83 21.87 16.70
C PHE A 59 23.29 21.99 16.19
N LEU A 60 23.59 21.33 15.10
CA LEU A 60 24.90 21.39 14.46
C LEU A 60 25.18 22.70 13.79
N VAL A 61 24.19 23.23 13.07
CA VAL A 61 24.30 24.55 12.45
C VAL A 61 24.53 25.61 13.52
N LEU A 62 23.92 25.47 14.71
CA LEU A 62 24.18 26.36 15.82
C LEU A 62 25.64 26.25 16.35
N ILE A 63 26.19 25.03 16.40
CA ILE A 63 27.61 24.83 16.74
C ILE A 63 28.53 25.50 15.71
N LEU A 64 28.21 25.35 14.41
CA LEU A 64 28.99 25.97 13.35
C LEU A 64 28.90 27.50 13.36
N ILE A 65 27.72 28.06 13.65
CA ILE A 65 27.55 29.50 13.84
C ILE A 65 28.40 29.99 15.02
N ALA A 66 28.36 29.27 16.14
CA ALA A 66 29.21 29.59 17.28
C ALA A 66 30.69 29.49 16.90
N SER A 67 31.11 28.50 16.13
CA SER A 67 32.46 28.34 15.62
C SER A 67 32.88 29.51 14.71
N ALA A 68 31.98 29.96 13.82
CA ALA A 68 32.23 31.10 12.95
C ALA A 68 32.41 32.39 13.76
N ILE A 69 31.58 32.61 14.79
CA ILE A 69 31.71 33.75 15.70
C ILE A 69 33.06 33.70 16.44
N ILE A 70 33.41 32.54 17.00
CA ILE A 70 34.67 32.35 17.73
C ILE A 70 35.87 32.57 16.79
N SER A 71 35.85 32.00 15.56
CA SER A 71 36.91 32.23 14.56
C SER A 71 37.06 33.71 14.23
N GLY A 72 35.95 34.43 14.05
CA GLY A 72 35.96 35.88 13.81
C GLY A 72 36.54 36.67 14.98
N MET A 73 36.20 36.28 16.22
CA MET A 73 36.80 36.91 17.45
C MET A 73 38.29 36.69 17.59
N PHE A 74 38.82 35.56 17.12
CA PHE A 74 40.27 35.30 17.07
C PHE A 74 40.99 35.92 15.87
N GLY A 75 40.27 36.69 15.02
CA GLY A 75 40.84 37.43 13.88
C GLY A 75 40.88 36.61 12.57
N ASP A 76 40.36 35.38 12.55
CA ASP A 76 40.26 34.56 11.32
C ASP A 76 38.91 34.81 10.63
N VAL A 77 38.78 36.02 10.08
CA VAL A 77 37.56 36.46 9.37
C VAL A 77 37.29 35.63 8.12
N GLU A 78 38.34 35.16 7.44
CA GLU A 78 38.19 34.33 6.22
C GLU A 78 37.56 32.99 6.54
N SER A 79 38.01 32.32 7.58
CA SER A 79 37.41 31.05 8.05
C SER A 79 35.96 31.24 8.49
N ALA A 80 35.66 32.33 9.21
CA ALA A 80 34.29 32.64 9.62
C ALA A 80 33.37 32.86 8.39
N ALA A 81 33.82 33.62 7.40
CA ALA A 81 33.04 33.85 6.16
C ALA A 81 32.81 32.57 5.37
N VAL A 82 33.81 31.69 5.28
CA VAL A 82 33.68 30.38 4.63
C VAL A 82 32.64 29.50 5.34
N ILE A 83 32.71 29.41 6.68
CA ILE A 83 31.74 28.63 7.46
C ILE A 83 30.31 29.14 7.24
N VAL A 84 30.07 30.44 7.28
CA VAL A 84 28.77 31.07 7.04
C VAL A 84 28.27 30.79 5.62
N THR A 85 29.12 30.88 4.61
CA THR A 85 28.79 30.60 3.22
C THR A 85 28.33 29.15 3.06
N VAL A 86 29.05 28.21 3.65
CA VAL A 86 28.75 26.79 3.53
C VAL A 86 27.48 26.45 4.28
N ILE A 87 27.26 26.99 5.49
CA ILE A 87 25.99 26.84 6.22
C ILE A 87 24.82 27.32 5.35
N THR A 88 24.97 28.43 4.66
CA THR A 88 23.92 28.99 3.80
C THR A 88 23.66 28.09 2.60
N ILE A 89 24.68 27.54 1.96
CA ILE A 89 24.53 26.58 0.85
C ILE A 89 23.84 25.30 1.36
N ASN A 90 24.22 24.81 2.53
CA ASN A 90 23.59 23.64 3.16
C ASN A 90 22.11 23.88 3.44
N ALA A 91 21.77 25.07 3.98
CA ALA A 91 20.39 25.45 4.24
C ALA A 91 19.54 25.53 2.96
N ILE A 92 20.11 26.03 1.85
CA ILE A 92 19.44 26.04 0.54
C ILE A 92 19.15 24.63 0.06
N LEU A 93 20.12 23.75 0.11
CA LEU A 93 19.98 22.38 -0.38
C LEU A 93 19.05 21.52 0.51
N GLY A 94 19.16 21.66 1.82
CA GLY A 94 18.23 21.05 2.78
C GLY A 94 16.78 21.50 2.53
N THR A 95 16.61 22.78 2.23
CA THR A 95 15.30 23.35 1.85
C THR A 95 14.76 22.69 0.55
N ILE A 96 15.60 22.62 -0.49
CA ILE A 96 15.21 21.98 -1.77
C ILE A 96 14.83 20.50 -1.55
N GLN A 97 15.59 19.77 -0.76
CA GLN A 97 15.32 18.36 -0.43
C GLN A 97 13.99 18.22 0.31
N THR A 98 13.75 19.04 1.33
CA THR A 98 12.51 19.02 2.13
C THR A 98 11.29 19.36 1.24
N VAL A 99 11.37 20.41 0.45
CA VAL A 99 10.27 20.81 -0.45
C VAL A 99 9.95 19.72 -1.47
N LYS A 100 10.97 19.09 -2.07
CA LYS A 100 10.74 17.97 -3.00
C LYS A 100 10.12 16.76 -2.34
N ALA A 101 10.55 16.42 -1.12
CA ALA A 101 9.96 15.32 -0.35
C ALA A 101 8.48 15.60 -0.04
N GLU A 102 8.14 16.81 0.44
CA GLU A 102 6.76 17.23 0.69
C GLU A 102 5.89 17.21 -0.58
N GLN A 103 6.40 17.72 -1.70
CA GLN A 103 5.67 17.69 -2.99
C GLN A 103 5.37 16.27 -3.45
N SER A 104 6.32 15.35 -3.29
CA SER A 104 6.14 13.94 -3.65
C SER A 104 5.07 13.27 -2.80
N LEU A 105 5.04 13.54 -1.49
CA LEU A 105 4.02 13.03 -0.57
C LEU A 105 2.63 13.60 -0.89
N GLN A 106 2.55 14.89 -1.23
CA GLN A 106 1.29 15.52 -1.62
C GLN A 106 0.69 14.91 -2.89
N SER A 107 1.53 14.60 -3.86
CA SER A 107 1.07 13.96 -5.11
C SER A 107 0.43 12.59 -4.85
N LEU A 108 0.93 11.83 -3.85
CA LEU A 108 0.36 10.55 -3.45
C LEU A 108 -1.01 10.70 -2.76
N LYS A 109 -1.16 11.69 -1.89
CA LYS A 109 -2.45 11.98 -1.22
C LYS A 109 -3.55 12.28 -2.24
N ASN A 110 -3.22 12.97 -3.33
CA ASN A 110 -4.18 13.31 -4.38
C ASN A 110 -4.65 12.11 -5.22
N LEU A 111 -3.90 11.00 -5.24
CA LEU A 111 -4.26 9.77 -5.95
C LEU A 111 -5.26 8.88 -5.20
N SER A 112 -5.47 9.11 -3.90
CA SER A 112 -6.28 8.27 -3.02
C SER A 112 -7.49 9.00 -2.40
N GLY A 113 -7.92 10.12 -2.98
CA GLY A 113 -9.08 10.86 -2.49
C GLY A 113 -10.38 10.09 -2.68
N PRO A 114 -11.37 10.24 -1.77
CA PRO A 114 -12.68 9.62 -1.93
C PRO A 114 -13.40 10.14 -3.17
N GLU A 115 -14.26 9.29 -3.73
CA GLU A 115 -15.15 9.63 -4.86
C GLU A 115 -16.56 9.86 -4.38
N ALA A 116 -17.35 10.60 -5.14
CA ALA A 116 -18.75 10.88 -4.87
C ALA A 116 -19.61 10.67 -6.11
N LYS A 117 -20.76 10.02 -5.95
CA LYS A 117 -21.79 9.90 -6.98
C LYS A 117 -22.69 11.13 -6.92
N VAL A 118 -22.73 11.90 -8.00
CA VAL A 118 -23.52 13.15 -8.07
C VAL A 118 -24.48 13.14 -9.24
N LEU A 119 -25.60 13.81 -9.08
CA LEU A 119 -26.55 14.08 -10.17
C LEU A 119 -26.23 15.45 -10.77
N ARG A 120 -25.72 15.50 -12.00
CA ARG A 120 -25.47 16.74 -12.76
C ARG A 120 -26.05 16.62 -14.16
N ASP A 121 -26.59 17.68 -14.67
CA ASP A 121 -27.24 17.71 -16.00
C ASP A 121 -28.26 16.56 -16.21
N GLY A 122 -28.94 16.15 -15.14
CA GLY A 122 -29.90 15.03 -15.15
C GLY A 122 -29.29 13.62 -15.24
N THR A 123 -27.95 13.48 -15.21
CA THR A 123 -27.24 12.21 -15.28
C THR A 123 -26.42 11.98 -14.01
N ILE A 124 -26.28 10.71 -13.60
CA ILE A 124 -25.42 10.34 -12.47
C ILE A 124 -23.98 10.25 -12.97
N VAL A 125 -23.09 11.01 -12.33
CA VAL A 125 -21.66 11.04 -12.65
C VAL A 125 -20.87 10.77 -11.37
N GLN A 126 -19.81 9.97 -11.45
CA GLN A 126 -18.85 9.77 -10.39
C GLN A 126 -17.72 10.80 -10.53
N ILE A 127 -17.45 11.53 -9.46
CA ILE A 127 -16.42 12.58 -9.43
C ILE A 127 -15.57 12.44 -8.17
N PRO A 128 -14.32 12.93 -8.18
CA PRO A 128 -13.55 13.10 -6.95
C PRO A 128 -14.31 13.97 -5.94
N ALA A 129 -14.41 13.54 -4.68
CA ALA A 129 -15.17 14.27 -3.65
C ALA A 129 -14.71 15.73 -3.49
N ARG A 130 -13.44 16.05 -3.76
CA ARG A 130 -12.90 17.41 -3.79
C ARG A 130 -13.61 18.34 -4.79
N GLU A 131 -14.23 17.76 -5.82
CA GLU A 131 -14.90 18.52 -6.90
C GLU A 131 -16.37 18.85 -6.60
N LEU A 132 -16.88 18.40 -5.45
CA LEU A 132 -18.22 18.76 -4.98
C LEU A 132 -18.36 20.25 -4.75
N VAL A 133 -19.55 20.76 -5.02
CA VAL A 133 -19.89 22.14 -4.77
C VAL A 133 -21.21 22.24 -4.00
N VAL A 134 -21.42 23.35 -3.29
CA VAL A 134 -22.70 23.62 -2.63
C VAL A 134 -23.80 23.65 -3.65
N GLY A 135 -24.88 22.89 -3.41
CA GLY A 135 -26.02 22.73 -4.30
C GLY A 135 -25.98 21.47 -5.18
N ASP A 136 -24.88 20.68 -5.18
CA ASP A 136 -24.85 19.36 -5.80
C ASP A 136 -25.84 18.41 -5.11
N VAL A 137 -26.41 17.47 -5.87
CA VAL A 137 -27.20 16.36 -5.32
C VAL A 137 -26.33 15.11 -5.31
N ILE A 138 -26.02 14.63 -4.11
CA ILE A 138 -25.25 13.39 -3.91
C ILE A 138 -26.18 12.19 -3.75
N LEU A 139 -25.75 11.05 -4.31
CA LEU A 139 -26.42 9.76 -4.12
C LEU A 139 -25.57 8.94 -3.17
N LEU A 140 -26.23 8.31 -2.21
CA LEU A 140 -25.60 7.55 -1.13
C LEU A 140 -26.21 6.16 -1.02
N GLU A 141 -25.34 5.17 -0.86
CA GLU A 141 -25.67 3.76 -0.66
C GLU A 141 -24.88 3.19 0.52
N ALA A 142 -25.31 2.06 1.06
CA ALA A 142 -24.58 1.39 2.14
C ALA A 142 -23.12 1.13 1.73
N GLY A 143 -22.17 1.58 2.58
CA GLY A 143 -20.72 1.52 2.32
C GLY A 143 -20.12 2.82 1.79
N ASP A 144 -20.91 3.80 1.38
CA ASP A 144 -20.41 5.11 0.96
C ASP A 144 -20.00 5.96 2.16
N MET A 145 -18.95 6.75 2.00
CA MET A 145 -18.59 7.83 2.91
C MET A 145 -19.32 9.10 2.49
N ILE A 146 -19.86 9.85 3.44
CA ILE A 146 -20.48 11.14 3.19
C ILE A 146 -19.39 12.18 2.91
N PRO A 147 -19.33 12.73 1.69
CA PRO A 147 -18.19 13.54 1.27
C PRO A 147 -18.28 15.02 1.65
N ALA A 148 -19.48 15.48 2.04
CA ALA A 148 -19.78 16.87 2.39
C ALA A 148 -21.03 16.93 3.27
N ASP A 149 -21.26 18.04 4.00
CA ASP A 149 -22.48 18.19 4.76
C ASP A 149 -23.68 18.42 3.82
N GLY A 150 -24.80 17.81 4.13
CA GLY A 150 -25.98 17.88 3.27
C GLY A 150 -27.31 17.73 3.98
N ARG A 151 -28.39 18.17 3.31
CA ARG A 151 -29.77 17.98 3.72
C ARG A 151 -30.40 16.85 2.94
N LEU A 152 -30.93 15.84 3.63
CA LEU A 152 -31.56 14.68 3.02
C LEU A 152 -32.83 15.11 2.24
N ILE A 153 -32.97 14.66 0.99
CA ILE A 153 -34.07 14.96 0.08
C ILE A 153 -34.85 13.74 -0.38
N GLU A 154 -34.25 12.54 -0.33
CA GLU A 154 -34.88 11.25 -0.52
C GLU A 154 -34.28 10.24 0.46
N ASN A 155 -35.13 9.41 1.06
CA ASN A 155 -34.71 8.41 2.05
C ASN A 155 -35.35 7.04 1.78
N ALA A 156 -34.51 5.99 1.78
CA ALA A 156 -34.93 4.60 1.75
C ALA A 156 -34.20 3.82 2.85
N SER A 157 -34.70 3.97 4.09
CA SER A 157 -34.18 3.33 5.31
C SER A 157 -32.69 3.59 5.56
N LEU A 158 -32.24 4.83 5.32
CA LEU A 158 -30.84 5.23 5.46
C LEU A 158 -30.44 5.26 6.95
N LYS A 159 -29.36 4.52 7.28
CA LYS A 159 -28.70 4.55 8.59
C LYS A 159 -27.26 4.95 8.42
N ILE A 160 -26.78 5.82 9.31
CA ILE A 160 -25.46 6.44 9.22
C ILE A 160 -24.72 6.29 10.54
N ASP A 161 -23.48 5.85 10.46
CA ASP A 161 -22.54 5.91 11.57
C ASP A 161 -21.92 7.32 11.65
N GLU A 162 -22.28 8.04 12.69
CA GLU A 162 -21.79 9.40 12.99
C GLU A 162 -20.87 9.42 14.21
N SER A 163 -20.38 8.25 14.64
CA SER A 163 -19.57 8.09 15.86
C SER A 163 -18.32 8.98 15.89
N ALA A 164 -17.74 9.26 14.73
CA ALA A 164 -16.60 10.16 14.62
C ALA A 164 -16.91 11.62 15.02
N LEU A 165 -18.18 12.04 14.93
CA LEU A 165 -18.62 13.39 15.23
C LEU A 165 -19.38 13.47 16.56
N THR A 166 -20.22 12.47 16.85
CA THR A 166 -21.11 12.47 18.03
C THR A 166 -20.53 11.72 19.21
N GLY A 167 -19.59 10.80 18.95
CA GLY A 167 -19.05 9.87 19.96
C GLY A 167 -19.97 8.69 20.27
N GLU A 168 -21.15 8.60 19.65
CA GLU A 168 -22.13 7.52 19.86
C GLU A 168 -21.90 6.38 18.86
N SER A 169 -21.77 5.14 19.35
CA SER A 169 -21.42 3.98 18.53
C SER A 169 -22.58 3.37 17.74
N LEU A 170 -23.82 3.82 17.97
CA LEU A 170 -25.00 3.31 17.27
C LEU A 170 -25.27 4.11 16.00
N ALA A 171 -25.55 3.41 14.90
CA ALA A 171 -25.93 4.07 13.66
C ALA A 171 -27.28 4.79 13.78
N VAL A 172 -27.32 6.04 13.37
CA VAL A 172 -28.48 6.91 13.43
C VAL A 172 -29.40 6.66 12.23
N GLU A 173 -30.68 6.39 12.48
CA GLU A 173 -31.67 6.28 11.40
C GLU A 173 -32.07 7.67 10.94
N LYS A 174 -31.94 7.95 9.64
CA LYS A 174 -32.22 9.27 9.05
C LYS A 174 -33.65 9.38 8.54
N ASN A 175 -34.20 10.60 8.62
CA ASN A 175 -35.51 10.94 8.09
C ASN A 175 -35.50 12.29 7.35
N MET A 176 -36.61 12.66 6.73
CA MET A 176 -36.72 13.92 5.98
C MET A 176 -37.48 15.02 6.75
N ASP A 177 -37.95 14.73 7.95
CA ASP A 177 -38.79 15.61 8.71
C ASP A 177 -38.05 16.90 9.11
N THR A 178 -38.78 18.02 9.11
CA THR A 178 -38.22 19.31 9.54
C THR A 178 -38.18 19.38 11.07
N ILE A 179 -37.01 19.64 11.63
CA ILE A 179 -36.80 19.75 13.08
C ILE A 179 -37.05 21.21 13.47
N LEU A 180 -38.13 21.45 14.21
CA LEU A 180 -38.58 22.83 14.54
C LEU A 180 -37.86 23.45 15.76
N THR A 181 -37.29 22.59 16.61
CA THR A 181 -36.57 23.01 17.83
C THR A 181 -35.07 23.03 17.61
N GLU A 182 -34.36 23.74 18.48
CA GLU A 182 -32.90 23.61 18.50
C GLU A 182 -32.51 22.15 18.86
N ALA A 183 -31.64 21.54 18.03
CA ALA A 183 -31.19 20.16 18.20
C ALA A 183 -29.65 20.08 18.18
N PRO A 184 -29.05 19.35 19.13
CA PRO A 184 -27.62 19.04 19.06
C PRO A 184 -27.31 18.22 17.79
N LEU A 185 -26.02 18.11 17.45
CA LEU A 185 -25.59 17.55 16.16
C LEU A 185 -26.11 16.11 15.94
N GLY A 186 -26.05 15.26 16.96
CA GLY A 186 -26.48 13.86 16.91
C GLY A 186 -27.99 13.67 16.70
N ASP A 187 -28.80 14.67 17.09
CA ASP A 187 -30.28 14.61 16.96
C ASP A 187 -30.79 15.18 15.63
N ARG A 188 -29.88 15.68 14.76
CA ARG A 188 -30.26 16.22 13.44
C ARG A 188 -30.46 15.10 12.42
N ALA A 189 -31.50 14.30 12.63
CA ALA A 189 -31.79 13.12 11.81
C ALA A 189 -32.06 13.42 10.33
N ASN A 190 -32.27 14.68 9.94
CA ASN A 190 -32.50 15.08 8.55
C ASN A 190 -31.25 15.67 7.85
N MET A 191 -30.13 15.74 8.57
CA MET A 191 -28.85 16.21 8.07
C MET A 191 -27.87 15.04 7.91
N LEU A 192 -26.92 15.22 7.00
CA LEU A 192 -25.79 14.35 6.77
C LEU A 192 -24.51 15.11 7.02
N PHE A 193 -23.53 14.47 7.62
CA PHE A 193 -22.28 15.11 8.00
C PHE A 193 -21.08 14.47 7.30
N SER A 194 -20.21 15.31 6.77
CA SER A 194 -18.96 14.88 6.14
C SER A 194 -18.13 13.97 7.05
N GLY A 195 -17.53 12.92 6.48
CA GLY A 195 -16.72 11.96 7.22
C GLY A 195 -17.49 10.88 7.97
N SER A 196 -18.83 10.89 7.93
CA SER A 196 -19.68 9.81 8.41
C SER A 196 -19.91 8.75 7.35
N PHE A 197 -20.38 7.56 7.75
CA PHE A 197 -20.50 6.40 6.86
C PHE A 197 -21.91 5.85 6.79
N VAL A 198 -22.36 5.53 5.58
CA VAL A 198 -23.66 4.87 5.37
C VAL A 198 -23.53 3.40 5.71
N THR A 199 -24.22 2.94 6.76
CA THR A 199 -24.21 1.55 7.21
C THR A 199 -25.32 0.71 6.60
N TYR A 200 -26.46 1.35 6.24
CA TYR A 200 -27.63 0.66 5.67
C TYR A 200 -28.49 1.60 4.85
N GLY A 201 -29.17 1.05 3.84
CA GLY A 201 -30.14 1.78 3.02
C GLY A 201 -29.52 2.63 1.92
N ARG A 202 -30.30 3.54 1.38
CA ARG A 202 -29.91 4.49 0.33
C ARG A 202 -30.65 5.81 0.48
N GLY A 203 -30.05 6.89 -0.06
CA GLY A 203 -30.67 8.21 -0.02
C GLY A 203 -30.09 9.18 -1.02
N LYS A 204 -30.77 10.32 -1.20
CA LYS A 204 -30.22 11.47 -1.91
C LYS A 204 -30.20 12.67 -0.98
N ALA A 205 -29.14 13.45 -1.07
CA ALA A 205 -29.01 14.67 -0.29
C ALA A 205 -28.50 15.83 -1.15
N ILE A 206 -28.89 17.05 -0.78
CA ILE A 206 -28.33 18.26 -1.36
C ILE A 206 -27.18 18.75 -0.49
N VAL A 207 -26.04 19.02 -1.12
CA VAL A 207 -24.84 19.54 -0.45
C VAL A 207 -25.11 20.97 0.04
N THR A 208 -24.92 21.20 1.34
CA THR A 208 -25.13 22.50 1.99
C THR A 208 -23.83 23.18 2.34
N ASP A 209 -22.83 22.43 2.77
CA ASP A 209 -21.52 22.93 3.20
C ASP A 209 -20.41 22.01 2.73
N ILE A 210 -19.26 22.60 2.37
CA ILE A 210 -18.08 21.90 1.85
C ILE A 210 -16.81 22.32 2.59
N GLY A 211 -15.81 21.44 2.60
CA GLY A 211 -14.47 21.70 3.13
C GLY A 211 -14.47 22.23 4.57
N MET A 212 -13.84 23.37 4.81
CA MET A 212 -13.74 23.97 6.15
C MET A 212 -15.08 24.48 6.72
N GLN A 213 -16.14 24.56 5.91
CA GLN A 213 -17.46 24.98 6.37
C GLN A 213 -18.29 23.82 6.91
N THR A 214 -17.91 22.55 6.63
CA THR A 214 -18.55 21.37 7.21
C THR A 214 -18.32 21.30 8.73
N GLU A 215 -19.14 20.53 9.44
CA GLU A 215 -18.96 20.34 10.89
C GLU A 215 -17.56 19.74 11.20
N VAL A 216 -17.10 18.76 10.41
CA VAL A 216 -15.73 18.25 10.51
C VAL A 216 -14.69 19.34 10.23
N GLY A 217 -14.93 20.20 9.25
CA GLY A 217 -14.05 21.33 8.91
C GLY A 217 -13.94 22.34 10.06
N LYS A 218 -15.03 22.62 10.74
CA LYS A 218 -15.04 23.50 11.94
C LYS A 218 -14.20 22.89 13.08
N ILE A 219 -14.35 21.59 13.33
CA ILE A 219 -13.57 20.85 14.35
C ILE A 219 -12.08 20.84 13.94
N ALA A 220 -11.77 20.55 12.67
CA ALA A 220 -10.39 20.56 12.17
C ALA A 220 -9.73 21.95 12.30
N GLY A 221 -10.50 23.02 12.14
CA GLY A 221 -10.03 24.39 12.37
C GLY A 221 -9.65 24.69 13.83
N LEU A 222 -10.29 24.01 14.79
CA LEU A 222 -9.99 24.14 16.23
C LEU A 222 -8.79 23.26 16.64
N LEU A 223 -8.56 22.14 15.93
CA LEU A 223 -7.42 21.26 16.13
C LEU A 223 -6.21 21.80 15.34
N LYS A 224 -5.45 22.70 15.94
CA LYS A 224 -4.16 23.18 15.38
C LYS A 224 -3.24 21.97 15.17
N SER A 225 -3.00 21.66 13.88
CA SER A 225 -1.93 20.81 13.36
C SER A 225 -1.57 19.57 14.21
N THR A 226 -2.23 18.46 14.00
CA THR A 226 -1.63 17.16 14.29
C THR A 226 -0.50 16.92 13.29
N SER A 227 0.75 16.92 13.77
CA SER A 227 1.90 16.50 12.97
C SER A 227 1.70 15.07 12.46
N GLU A 228 2.05 14.81 11.22
CA GLU A 228 2.06 13.44 10.69
C GLU A 228 2.92 12.54 11.60
N LYS A 229 2.40 11.37 11.93
CA LYS A 229 3.14 10.40 12.74
C LYS A 229 4.34 9.91 11.94
N GLN A 230 5.52 9.99 12.54
CA GLN A 230 6.76 9.45 11.97
C GLN A 230 6.69 7.92 11.86
N THR A 231 7.41 7.35 10.89
CA THR A 231 7.54 5.89 10.80
C THR A 231 8.42 5.34 11.94
N PRO A 232 8.25 4.08 12.38
CA PRO A 232 9.12 3.46 13.37
C PRO A 232 10.61 3.57 13.02
N LEU A 233 10.95 3.43 11.74
CA LEU A 233 12.32 3.62 11.24
C LEU A 233 12.81 5.05 11.48
N GLN A 234 12.01 6.07 11.14
CA GLN A 234 12.37 7.47 11.37
C GLN A 234 12.61 7.75 12.86
N VAL A 235 11.71 7.24 13.73
CA VAL A 235 11.86 7.36 15.19
C VAL A 235 13.13 6.66 15.68
N SER A 236 13.39 5.44 15.20
CA SER A 236 14.60 4.69 15.57
C SER A 236 15.88 5.40 15.15
N LEU A 237 15.89 5.97 13.94
CA LEU A 237 17.03 6.74 13.42
C LEU A 237 17.21 8.07 14.16
N GLU A 238 16.14 8.75 14.57
CA GLU A 238 16.21 9.96 15.40
C GLU A 238 16.79 9.66 16.78
N VAL A 239 16.33 8.60 17.45
CA VAL A 239 16.89 8.14 18.74
C VAL A 239 18.37 7.77 18.60
N PHE A 240 18.72 7.05 17.53
CA PHE A 240 20.12 6.73 17.24
C PHE A 240 20.95 8.00 17.00
N GLY A 241 20.45 8.93 16.18
CA GLY A 241 21.11 10.20 15.90
C GLY A 241 21.37 11.01 17.18
N LYS A 242 20.39 11.09 18.08
CA LYS A 242 20.56 11.75 19.40
C LYS A 242 21.63 11.07 20.25
N LYS A 243 21.63 9.74 20.34
CA LYS A 243 22.65 8.98 21.10
C LYS A 243 24.04 9.17 20.49
N LEU A 244 24.13 9.12 19.17
CA LEU A 244 25.38 9.34 18.43
C LEU A 244 25.91 10.77 18.68
N SER A 245 25.04 11.78 18.58
CA SER A 245 25.41 13.18 18.83
C SER A 245 25.95 13.40 20.25
N ILE A 246 25.31 12.85 21.28
CA ILE A 246 25.78 12.92 22.64
C ILE A 246 27.17 12.26 22.79
N MET A 247 27.34 11.06 22.22
CA MET A 247 28.62 10.35 22.24
C MET A 247 29.73 11.18 21.59
N ILE A 248 29.44 11.79 20.44
CA ILE A 248 30.38 12.64 19.70
C ILE A 248 30.77 13.88 20.52
N LEU A 249 29.81 14.56 21.17
CA LEU A 249 30.08 15.71 22.03
C LEU A 249 31.00 15.34 23.17
N VAL A 250 30.82 14.18 23.79
CA VAL A 250 31.72 13.67 24.82
C VAL A 250 33.14 13.47 24.28
N PHE A 251 33.27 12.85 23.08
CA PHE A 251 34.57 12.69 22.42
C PHE A 251 35.19 14.02 22.02
N CYS A 252 34.42 14.99 21.53
CA CYS A 252 34.90 16.33 21.22
C CYS A 252 35.46 17.04 22.47
N GLY A 253 34.75 16.98 23.60
CA GLY A 253 35.19 17.52 24.84
C GLY A 253 36.46 16.85 25.36
N LEU A 254 36.56 15.55 25.25
CA LEU A 254 37.74 14.77 25.64
C LEU A 254 38.97 15.13 24.78
N LEU A 255 38.81 15.19 23.45
CA LEU A 255 39.87 15.61 22.52
C LEU A 255 40.29 17.03 22.74
N PHE A 256 39.37 17.95 22.97
CA PHE A 256 39.66 19.33 23.32
C PHE A 256 40.53 19.40 24.57
N ALA A 257 40.12 18.69 25.63
CA ALA A 257 40.89 18.65 26.88
C ALA A 257 42.31 18.07 26.66
N ILE A 258 42.43 16.94 25.96
CA ILE A 258 43.72 16.29 25.66
C ILE A 258 44.65 17.24 24.90
N ASN A 259 44.18 17.94 23.87
CA ASN A 259 44.97 18.84 23.07
C ASN A 259 45.43 20.09 23.88
N VAL A 260 44.52 20.64 24.71
CA VAL A 260 44.88 21.72 25.64
C VAL A 260 45.93 21.27 26.66
N PHE A 261 45.78 20.08 27.28
CA PHE A 261 46.78 19.51 28.20
C PHE A 261 48.15 19.26 27.55
N ARG A 262 48.17 19.01 26.22
CA ARG A 262 49.43 18.87 25.45
C ARG A 262 50.12 20.21 25.14
N GLY A 263 49.49 21.33 25.51
CA GLY A 263 50.02 22.66 25.26
C GLY A 263 49.69 23.23 23.89
N GLU A 264 48.73 22.61 23.16
CA GLU A 264 48.22 23.18 21.91
C GLU A 264 47.48 24.49 22.18
N LYS A 265 47.50 25.38 21.21
CA LYS A 265 46.70 26.62 21.28
C LYS A 265 45.21 26.26 21.41
N ILE A 266 44.50 26.99 22.26
CA ILE A 266 43.06 26.77 22.50
C ILE A 266 42.28 26.83 21.19
N SER A 267 42.65 27.71 20.24
CA SER A 267 42.03 27.80 18.91
C SER A 267 42.22 26.51 18.09
N SER A 268 43.44 25.94 18.10
CA SER A 268 43.72 24.68 17.37
C SER A 268 42.99 23.51 18.01
N ALA A 269 42.99 23.38 19.32
CA ALA A 269 42.25 22.35 20.06
C ALA A 269 40.76 22.44 19.82
N PHE A 270 40.20 23.64 19.74
CA PHE A 270 38.79 23.89 19.40
C PHE A 270 38.48 23.49 17.98
N MET A 271 39.34 23.82 17.00
CA MET A 271 39.15 23.43 15.60
C MET A 271 39.17 21.91 15.41
N PHE A 272 39.98 21.15 16.17
CA PHE A 272 39.92 19.70 16.20
C PHE A 272 38.55 19.20 16.66
N ALA A 273 38.02 19.74 17.76
CA ALA A 273 36.74 19.36 18.31
C ALA A 273 35.59 19.65 17.30
N VAL A 274 35.63 20.81 16.65
CA VAL A 274 34.65 21.20 15.60
C VAL A 274 34.76 20.28 14.38
N ALA A 275 35.97 20.02 13.90
CA ALA A 275 36.15 19.11 12.76
C ALA A 275 35.58 17.71 13.06
N LEU A 276 35.84 17.19 14.26
CA LEU A 276 35.28 15.92 14.70
C LEU A 276 33.76 15.97 14.77
N ALA A 277 33.16 17.01 15.33
CA ALA A 277 31.70 17.15 15.42
C ALA A 277 31.05 17.15 14.04
N VAL A 278 31.59 17.92 13.09
CA VAL A 278 31.06 18.02 11.71
C VAL A 278 31.25 16.71 10.96
N ALA A 279 32.41 16.04 11.11
CA ALA A 279 32.65 14.77 10.43
C ALA A 279 31.74 13.65 10.88
N ALA A 280 31.26 13.71 12.11
CA ALA A 280 30.64 12.58 12.77
C ALA A 280 29.13 12.50 12.56
N ILE A 281 28.44 13.59 12.23
CA ILE A 281 26.98 13.62 12.20
C ILE A 281 26.47 13.52 10.75
N PRO A 282 25.66 12.47 10.47
CA PRO A 282 25.06 12.29 9.14
C PRO A 282 23.79 13.16 9.00
N GLU A 283 23.95 14.46 8.71
CA GLU A 283 22.83 15.43 8.61
C GLU A 283 21.77 15.00 7.59
N ALA A 284 22.16 14.41 6.47
CA ALA A 284 21.27 14.02 5.38
C ALA A 284 20.46 12.74 5.66
N LEU A 285 20.72 12.01 6.77
CA LEU A 285 20.16 10.65 6.95
C LEU A 285 18.62 10.61 6.95
N SER A 286 17.97 11.46 7.75
CA SER A 286 16.50 11.50 7.85
C SER A 286 15.85 11.94 6.54
N SER A 287 16.44 12.95 5.87
CA SER A 287 15.95 13.46 4.59
C SER A 287 16.07 12.41 3.49
N ILE A 288 17.18 11.67 3.43
CA ILE A 288 17.40 10.60 2.45
C ILE A 288 16.38 9.48 2.64
N VAL A 289 16.13 9.03 3.87
CA VAL A 289 15.12 8.01 4.15
C VAL A 289 13.74 8.45 3.68
N THR A 290 13.35 9.67 3.97
CA THR A 290 12.05 10.22 3.51
C THR A 290 11.95 10.28 1.99
N ILE A 291 13.02 10.71 1.30
CA ILE A 291 13.07 10.73 -0.17
C ILE A 291 12.95 9.32 -0.76
N VAL A 292 13.69 8.37 -0.19
CA VAL A 292 13.69 6.97 -0.65
C VAL A 292 12.31 6.34 -0.43
N LEU A 293 11.67 6.57 0.72
CA LEU A 293 10.31 6.13 1.00
C LEU A 293 9.31 6.72 -0.01
N SER A 294 9.46 8.01 -0.34
CA SER A 294 8.59 8.68 -1.31
C SER A 294 8.72 8.10 -2.72
N PHE A 295 9.94 7.80 -3.19
CA PHE A 295 10.13 7.12 -4.48
C PHE A 295 9.58 5.69 -4.46
N GLY A 296 9.73 4.97 -3.35
CA GLY A 296 9.17 3.64 -3.17
C GLY A 296 7.65 3.64 -3.28
N THR A 297 6.98 4.59 -2.62
CA THR A 297 5.51 4.72 -2.70
C THR A 297 5.03 5.08 -4.11
N GLN A 298 5.74 5.97 -4.82
CA GLN A 298 5.42 6.28 -6.22
C GLN A 298 5.55 5.06 -7.14
N LYS A 299 6.56 4.22 -6.89
CA LYS A 299 6.73 2.98 -7.63
C LYS A 299 5.58 2.01 -7.35
N MET A 300 5.24 1.79 -6.08
CA MET A 300 4.12 0.93 -5.67
C MET A 300 2.80 1.39 -6.28
N ALA A 301 2.55 2.70 -6.32
CA ALA A 301 1.34 3.27 -6.95
C ALA A 301 1.26 2.96 -8.46
N LYS A 302 2.39 2.98 -9.18
CA LYS A 302 2.44 2.57 -10.60
C LYS A 302 2.19 1.07 -10.79
N GLU A 303 2.42 0.27 -9.76
CA GLU A 303 2.19 -1.17 -9.73
C GLU A 303 0.88 -1.50 -8.99
N HIS A 304 -0.12 -0.63 -9.08
CA HIS A 304 -1.48 -0.79 -8.55
C HIS A 304 -1.62 -0.82 -7.01
N ALA A 305 -0.59 -0.50 -6.24
CA ALA A 305 -0.63 -0.43 -4.78
C ALA A 305 -0.50 1.01 -4.28
N ILE A 306 -1.60 1.66 -3.95
CA ILE A 306 -1.62 3.04 -3.43
C ILE A 306 -1.41 3.00 -1.92
N ILE A 307 -0.31 3.58 -1.46
CA ILE A 307 0.01 3.68 -0.03
C ILE A 307 -0.65 4.94 0.56
N ARG A 308 -1.50 4.77 1.55
CA ARG A 308 -2.15 5.87 2.28
C ARG A 308 -1.38 6.28 3.55
N LYS A 309 -0.70 5.33 4.19
CA LYS A 309 0.10 5.56 5.40
C LYS A 309 1.54 5.13 5.17
N LEU A 310 2.50 6.05 5.28
CA LEU A 310 3.92 5.76 5.03
C LEU A 310 4.48 4.65 5.92
N GLN A 311 3.94 4.48 7.14
CA GLN A 311 4.33 3.40 8.05
C GLN A 311 4.12 2.01 7.42
N ALA A 312 3.11 1.86 6.55
CA ALA A 312 2.86 0.60 5.86
C ALA A 312 4.00 0.17 4.94
N VAL A 313 4.72 1.12 4.33
CA VAL A 313 5.85 0.82 3.44
C VAL A 313 6.97 0.09 4.17
N GLU A 314 7.25 0.50 5.39
CA GLU A 314 8.23 -0.15 6.25
C GLU A 314 7.75 -1.54 6.68
N GLY A 315 6.48 -1.63 7.12
CA GLY A 315 5.83 -2.87 7.50
C GLY A 315 5.82 -3.90 6.38
N LEU A 316 5.55 -3.48 5.12
CA LEU A 316 5.56 -4.36 3.95
C LEU A 316 6.87 -5.15 3.81
N GLY A 317 8.01 -4.54 4.13
CA GLY A 317 9.30 -5.22 4.11
C GLY A 317 9.48 -6.32 5.18
N SER A 318 8.59 -6.40 6.18
CA SER A 318 8.67 -7.32 7.32
C SER A 318 7.45 -8.25 7.43
N VAL A 319 6.56 -8.22 6.45
CA VAL A 319 5.33 -9.04 6.43
C VAL A 319 5.64 -10.50 6.64
N SER A 320 4.96 -11.10 7.63
CA SER A 320 5.09 -12.51 8.01
C SER A 320 3.83 -13.31 7.71
N VAL A 321 2.66 -12.67 7.77
CA VAL A 321 1.35 -13.31 7.54
C VAL A 321 0.50 -12.41 6.66
N ILE A 322 -0.16 -12.99 5.66
CA ILE A 322 -1.15 -12.31 4.82
C ILE A 322 -2.50 -12.99 5.01
N CYS A 323 -3.39 -12.36 5.76
CA CYS A 323 -4.79 -12.76 5.93
C CYS A 323 -5.60 -12.16 4.78
N SER A 324 -5.96 -12.99 3.81
CA SER A 324 -6.69 -12.55 2.62
C SER A 324 -8.14 -12.96 2.66
N ASP A 325 -9.05 -12.02 2.35
CA ASP A 325 -10.40 -12.38 2.01
C ASP A 325 -10.42 -13.23 0.73
N LYS A 326 -11.40 -14.12 0.60
CA LYS A 326 -11.54 -14.98 -0.57
C LYS A 326 -12.05 -14.18 -1.77
N THR A 327 -13.21 -13.50 -1.58
CA THR A 327 -14.01 -12.93 -2.66
C THR A 327 -13.37 -11.65 -3.17
N GLY A 328 -13.26 -11.52 -4.50
CA GLY A 328 -12.71 -10.32 -5.13
C GLY A 328 -11.18 -10.15 -5.04
N THR A 329 -10.52 -10.79 -4.07
CA THR A 329 -9.07 -10.71 -3.86
C THR A 329 -8.34 -11.94 -4.42
N LEU A 330 -8.64 -13.12 -3.90
CA LEU A 330 -8.09 -14.40 -4.39
C LEU A 330 -8.87 -14.92 -5.61
N THR A 331 -10.15 -14.57 -5.69
CA THR A 331 -11.07 -14.94 -6.77
C THR A 331 -11.44 -13.73 -7.63
N GLN A 332 -12.06 -14.00 -8.79
CA GLN A 332 -12.39 -12.95 -9.76
C GLN A 332 -13.63 -12.12 -9.39
N ASN A 333 -14.36 -12.49 -8.33
CA ASN A 333 -15.68 -11.95 -7.99
C ASN A 333 -16.68 -12.06 -9.14
N LYS A 334 -16.57 -13.13 -9.93
CA LYS A 334 -17.39 -13.38 -11.11
C LYS A 334 -17.76 -14.84 -11.18
N MET A 335 -19.05 -15.15 -11.00
CA MET A 335 -19.53 -16.52 -11.17
C MET A 335 -19.29 -17.01 -12.59
N THR A 336 -18.74 -18.20 -12.72
CA THR A 336 -18.43 -18.84 -14.02
C THR A 336 -18.91 -20.28 -14.00
N VAL A 337 -19.56 -20.71 -15.09
CA VAL A 337 -19.97 -22.11 -15.25
C VAL A 337 -18.73 -22.96 -15.54
N GLU A 338 -18.53 -24.00 -14.72
CA GLU A 338 -17.40 -24.94 -14.84
C GLU A 338 -17.82 -26.26 -15.49
N ASP A 339 -19.01 -26.79 -15.13
CA ASP A 339 -19.44 -28.10 -15.52
C ASP A 339 -20.97 -28.21 -15.79
N TYR A 340 -21.29 -29.11 -16.67
CA TYR A 340 -22.63 -29.65 -16.89
C TYR A 340 -22.72 -31.09 -16.40
N TYR A 341 -23.91 -31.49 -15.94
CA TYR A 341 -24.25 -32.88 -15.77
C TYR A 341 -25.57 -33.17 -16.49
N ILE A 342 -25.50 -33.96 -17.55
CA ILE A 342 -26.66 -34.30 -18.39
C ILE A 342 -26.53 -35.74 -18.89
N ASP A 343 -27.66 -36.48 -18.99
CA ASP A 343 -27.68 -37.87 -19.43
C ASP A 343 -26.66 -38.76 -18.69
N GLY A 344 -26.54 -38.57 -17.37
CA GLY A 344 -25.61 -39.35 -16.52
C GLY A 344 -24.13 -39.01 -16.73
N LYS A 345 -23.73 -37.97 -17.48
CA LYS A 345 -22.35 -37.60 -17.82
C LYS A 345 -22.04 -36.24 -17.29
N ARG A 346 -20.83 -36.08 -16.71
CA ARG A 346 -20.21 -34.79 -16.44
C ARG A 346 -19.50 -34.28 -17.70
N ILE A 347 -19.70 -33.03 -18.07
CA ILE A 347 -19.15 -32.37 -19.24
C ILE A 347 -18.60 -31.03 -18.78
N SER A 348 -17.31 -30.76 -19.00
CA SER A 348 -16.72 -29.46 -18.71
C SER A 348 -17.38 -28.36 -19.56
N ALA A 349 -17.54 -27.17 -18.99
CA ALA A 349 -18.04 -25.99 -19.70
C ALA A 349 -17.23 -25.61 -20.97
N GLU A 350 -16.02 -26.13 -21.12
CA GLU A 350 -15.18 -25.95 -22.32
C GLU A 350 -15.46 -26.98 -23.40
N ALA A 351 -16.09 -28.11 -23.06
CA ALA A 351 -16.33 -29.24 -23.91
C ALA A 351 -17.83 -29.42 -24.29
N ILE A 352 -18.63 -28.37 -24.07
CA ILE A 352 -20.04 -28.38 -24.43
C ILE A 352 -20.18 -28.41 -25.95
N ASP A 353 -20.99 -29.37 -26.46
CA ASP A 353 -21.31 -29.51 -27.88
C ASP A 353 -22.70 -28.96 -28.15
N ILE A 354 -22.78 -27.79 -28.78
CA ILE A 354 -24.05 -27.15 -29.14
C ILE A 354 -24.78 -27.88 -30.32
N SER A 355 -24.14 -28.84 -30.97
CA SER A 355 -24.80 -29.72 -31.95
C SER A 355 -25.57 -30.86 -31.25
N ASP A 356 -25.18 -31.21 -30.01
CA ASP A 356 -25.95 -32.13 -29.17
C ASP A 356 -27.23 -31.46 -28.66
N GLN A 357 -28.38 -32.02 -29.01
CA GLN A 357 -29.68 -31.42 -28.76
C GLN A 357 -29.96 -31.25 -27.25
N ALA A 358 -29.48 -32.16 -26.41
CA ALA A 358 -29.65 -32.05 -24.95
C ALA A 358 -28.84 -30.91 -24.36
N GLN A 359 -27.58 -30.82 -24.71
CA GLN A 359 -26.67 -29.77 -24.20
C GLN A 359 -27.12 -28.38 -24.67
N LYS A 360 -27.56 -28.28 -25.94
CA LYS A 360 -28.14 -27.04 -26.47
C LYS A 360 -29.47 -26.69 -25.78
N CYS A 361 -30.31 -27.69 -25.47
CA CYS A 361 -31.55 -27.46 -24.73
C CYS A 361 -31.30 -26.95 -23.32
N LEU A 362 -30.34 -27.54 -22.60
CA LEU A 362 -29.94 -27.08 -21.26
C LEU A 362 -29.38 -25.64 -21.28
N LEU A 363 -28.57 -25.33 -22.29
CA LEU A 363 -28.04 -23.95 -22.47
C LEU A 363 -29.17 -22.96 -22.74
N ASN A 364 -30.10 -23.28 -23.67
CA ASN A 364 -31.24 -22.41 -23.99
C ASN A 364 -32.14 -22.22 -22.76
N TYR A 365 -32.43 -23.29 -21.99
CA TYR A 365 -33.29 -23.22 -20.81
C TYR A 365 -32.63 -22.38 -19.71
N SER A 366 -31.28 -22.41 -19.57
CA SER A 366 -30.55 -21.57 -18.62
C SER A 366 -30.61 -20.07 -18.98
N ILE A 367 -30.72 -19.76 -20.28
CA ILE A 367 -30.91 -18.40 -20.79
C ILE A 367 -32.37 -17.92 -20.65
N LEU A 368 -33.35 -18.81 -20.87
CA LEU A 368 -34.76 -18.48 -20.83
C LEU A 368 -35.30 -18.29 -19.41
N CYS A 369 -34.94 -19.20 -18.49
CA CYS A 369 -35.28 -19.08 -17.08
C CYS A 369 -34.26 -18.23 -16.34
N ASN A 370 -34.18 -16.92 -16.67
CA ASN A 370 -33.12 -16.01 -16.24
C ASN A 370 -33.55 -14.55 -16.45
N ASP A 371 -33.29 -13.68 -15.47
CA ASP A 371 -33.65 -12.26 -15.52
C ASP A 371 -32.43 -11.35 -15.84
N SER A 372 -31.22 -11.88 -15.79
CA SER A 372 -30.01 -11.14 -16.08
C SER A 372 -29.81 -10.86 -17.57
N THR A 373 -29.05 -9.82 -17.88
CA THR A 373 -28.64 -9.43 -19.22
C THR A 373 -27.15 -9.15 -19.29
N ASN A 374 -26.57 -9.31 -20.46
CA ASN A 374 -25.23 -8.84 -20.79
C ASN A 374 -25.33 -8.16 -22.18
N GLU A 375 -25.30 -6.83 -22.19
CA GLU A 375 -25.32 -6.02 -23.40
C GLU A 375 -24.01 -5.26 -23.55
N ASN A 376 -23.27 -5.53 -24.62
CA ASN A 376 -21.98 -4.90 -24.90
C ASN A 376 -20.94 -5.00 -23.74
N GLY A 377 -20.98 -6.10 -22.97
CA GLY A 377 -20.08 -6.31 -21.83
C GLY A 377 -20.56 -5.71 -20.51
N VAL A 378 -21.71 -5.03 -20.50
CA VAL A 378 -22.35 -4.56 -19.26
C VAL A 378 -23.29 -5.64 -18.76
N GLU A 379 -22.91 -6.24 -17.63
CA GLU A 379 -23.68 -7.30 -16.95
C GLU A 379 -24.66 -6.68 -15.96
N ILE A 380 -25.96 -7.04 -16.08
CA ILE A 380 -27.02 -6.57 -15.18
C ILE A 380 -27.78 -7.79 -14.65
N GLY A 381 -27.85 -7.94 -13.34
CA GLY A 381 -28.58 -9.01 -12.68
C GLY A 381 -27.76 -9.79 -11.65
N ASP A 382 -28.33 -10.90 -11.15
CA ASP A 382 -27.66 -11.78 -10.19
C ASP A 382 -26.41 -12.44 -10.80
N PRO A 383 -25.25 -12.49 -10.10
CA PRO A 383 -24.03 -13.11 -10.62
C PRO A 383 -24.19 -14.58 -11.05
N THR A 384 -25.06 -15.33 -10.40
CA THR A 384 -25.37 -16.73 -10.74
C THR A 384 -26.12 -16.81 -12.10
N GLU A 385 -26.94 -15.84 -12.35
CA GLU A 385 -27.69 -15.74 -13.61
C GLU A 385 -26.86 -15.20 -14.77
N THR A 386 -26.03 -14.18 -14.49
CA THR A 386 -25.10 -13.64 -15.50
C THR A 386 -24.10 -14.69 -15.96
N ALA A 387 -23.66 -15.60 -15.07
CA ALA A 387 -22.79 -16.73 -15.44
C ALA A 387 -23.41 -17.61 -16.56
N LEU A 388 -24.72 -17.83 -16.50
CA LEU A 388 -25.44 -18.61 -17.49
C LEU A 388 -25.55 -17.88 -18.85
N ILE A 389 -25.78 -16.56 -18.81
CA ILE A 389 -25.79 -15.71 -20.01
C ILE A 389 -24.40 -15.66 -20.65
N ASN A 390 -23.36 -15.50 -19.86
CA ASN A 390 -21.97 -15.48 -20.34
C ASN A 390 -21.54 -16.79 -20.98
N LEU A 391 -22.03 -17.93 -20.46
CA LEU A 391 -21.81 -19.22 -21.08
C LEU A 391 -22.46 -19.27 -22.47
N GLY A 392 -23.70 -18.76 -22.61
CA GLY A 392 -24.37 -18.65 -23.92
C GLY A 392 -23.54 -17.84 -24.92
N SER A 393 -23.11 -16.68 -24.52
CA SER A 393 -22.26 -15.79 -25.35
C SER A 393 -20.95 -16.46 -25.78
N ARG A 394 -20.32 -17.25 -24.89
CA ARG A 394 -19.08 -18.02 -25.19
C ARG A 394 -19.30 -19.02 -26.37
N TYR A 395 -20.49 -19.58 -26.48
CA TYR A 395 -20.85 -20.50 -27.56
C TYR A 395 -21.57 -19.82 -28.73
N GLY A 396 -21.55 -18.48 -28.80
CA GLY A 396 -22.18 -17.71 -29.87
C GLY A 396 -23.73 -17.71 -29.80
N VAL A 397 -24.29 -18.07 -28.65
CA VAL A 397 -25.73 -18.05 -28.39
C VAL A 397 -26.08 -16.77 -27.65
N GLU A 398 -26.60 -15.78 -28.42
CA GLU A 398 -27.01 -14.51 -27.86
C GLU A 398 -28.34 -14.61 -27.09
N ALA A 399 -28.37 -14.21 -25.83
CA ALA A 399 -29.54 -14.27 -24.97
C ALA A 399 -30.74 -13.51 -25.55
N ALA A 400 -30.50 -12.32 -26.11
CA ALA A 400 -31.55 -11.52 -26.76
C ALA A 400 -32.22 -12.25 -27.94
N SER A 401 -31.44 -12.97 -28.75
CA SER A 401 -31.92 -13.76 -29.88
C SER A 401 -32.76 -14.95 -29.42
N VAL A 402 -32.31 -15.68 -28.40
CA VAL A 402 -33.04 -16.83 -27.82
C VAL A 402 -34.35 -16.36 -27.19
N ARG A 403 -34.34 -15.28 -26.42
CA ARG A 403 -35.54 -14.70 -25.77
C ARG A 403 -36.54 -14.13 -26.79
N LYS A 404 -36.07 -13.61 -27.92
CA LYS A 404 -36.94 -13.17 -29.02
C LYS A 404 -37.59 -14.36 -29.74
N LEU A 405 -36.84 -15.46 -29.90
CA LEU A 405 -37.36 -16.68 -30.52
C LEU A 405 -38.42 -17.40 -29.66
N TYR A 406 -38.19 -17.40 -28.35
CA TYR A 406 -39.05 -18.05 -27.34
C TYR A 406 -39.46 -17.01 -26.26
N PRO A 407 -40.46 -16.14 -26.58
CA PRO A 407 -40.88 -15.10 -25.65
C PRO A 407 -41.45 -15.66 -24.34
N ARG A 408 -41.22 -14.97 -23.24
CA ARG A 408 -41.77 -15.31 -21.93
C ARG A 408 -43.25 -14.95 -21.88
N ASN A 409 -44.09 -15.93 -21.62
CA ASN A 409 -45.56 -15.78 -21.54
C ASN A 409 -46.07 -15.78 -20.10
N GLY A 410 -45.25 -16.13 -19.12
CA GLY A 410 -45.59 -16.14 -17.70
C GLY A 410 -44.37 -16.49 -16.86
N GLU A 411 -44.44 -16.20 -15.58
CA GLU A 411 -43.34 -16.46 -14.63
C GLU A 411 -43.85 -16.66 -13.21
N LEU A 412 -43.08 -17.40 -12.44
CA LEU A 412 -43.06 -17.41 -10.97
C LEU A 412 -41.66 -17.03 -10.55
N PRO A 413 -41.46 -15.81 -10.02
CA PRO A 413 -40.17 -15.29 -9.64
C PRO A 413 -39.46 -16.19 -8.63
N PHE A 414 -38.14 -16.04 -8.49
CA PHE A 414 -37.39 -16.75 -7.48
C PHE A 414 -37.94 -16.43 -6.08
N ASP A 415 -38.11 -17.48 -5.31
CA ASP A 415 -38.55 -17.40 -3.91
C ASP A 415 -37.60 -18.19 -3.02
N SER A 416 -37.15 -17.61 -1.92
CA SER A 416 -36.15 -18.16 -1.01
C SER A 416 -36.62 -19.40 -0.25
N ASP A 417 -37.96 -19.54 -0.02
CA ASP A 417 -38.50 -20.68 0.70
C ASP A 417 -38.71 -21.86 -0.25
N ARG A 418 -39.17 -21.59 -1.47
CA ARG A 418 -39.29 -22.58 -2.56
C ARG A 418 -37.90 -22.95 -3.11
N LYS A 419 -36.95 -22.05 -3.11
CA LYS A 419 -35.59 -22.17 -3.70
C LYS A 419 -35.59 -22.50 -5.18
N MET A 420 -36.55 -21.96 -5.92
CA MET A 420 -36.73 -22.16 -7.36
C MET A 420 -37.39 -20.97 -8.04
N MET A 421 -37.22 -20.90 -9.34
CA MET A 421 -37.82 -19.93 -10.25
C MET A 421 -38.39 -20.68 -11.47
N SER A 422 -39.54 -20.24 -11.98
CA SER A 422 -40.21 -20.87 -13.14
C SER A 422 -40.58 -19.83 -14.18
N THR A 423 -40.37 -20.16 -15.47
CA THR A 423 -40.77 -19.30 -16.59
C THR A 423 -41.49 -20.12 -17.65
N LEU A 424 -42.52 -19.53 -18.26
CA LEU A 424 -43.35 -20.17 -19.30
C LEU A 424 -42.99 -19.60 -20.66
N HIS A 425 -42.71 -20.49 -21.61
CA HIS A 425 -42.33 -20.15 -22.97
C HIS A 425 -43.08 -21.00 -23.98
N LEU A 426 -43.29 -20.46 -25.19
CA LEU A 426 -43.82 -21.23 -26.33
C LEU A 426 -42.63 -21.79 -27.13
N ILE A 427 -42.36 -23.09 -26.95
CA ILE A 427 -41.23 -23.77 -27.60
C ILE A 427 -41.81 -24.85 -28.49
N ASP A 428 -41.49 -24.81 -29.79
CA ASP A 428 -41.97 -25.78 -30.81
C ASP A 428 -43.49 -25.99 -30.82
N GLY A 429 -44.24 -24.91 -30.58
CA GLY A 429 -45.69 -24.89 -30.55
C GLY A 429 -46.34 -25.45 -29.27
N LYS A 430 -45.55 -25.79 -28.27
CA LYS A 430 -45.96 -26.25 -26.93
C LYS A 430 -45.64 -25.24 -25.88
N ASN A 431 -46.52 -25.04 -24.92
CA ASN A 431 -46.22 -24.25 -23.72
C ASN A 431 -45.34 -25.07 -22.79
N GLN A 432 -44.11 -24.66 -22.63
CA GLN A 432 -43.15 -25.29 -21.71
C GLN A 432 -42.82 -24.37 -20.55
N MET A 433 -43.07 -24.87 -19.35
CA MET A 433 -42.61 -24.27 -18.12
C MET A 433 -41.21 -24.80 -17.82
N ILE A 434 -40.21 -23.90 -17.76
CA ILE A 434 -38.85 -24.19 -17.41
C ILE A 434 -38.67 -23.81 -15.94
N VAL A 435 -38.10 -24.72 -15.14
CA VAL A 435 -37.85 -24.49 -13.72
C VAL A 435 -36.37 -24.66 -13.42
N LYS A 436 -35.76 -23.66 -12.77
CA LYS A 436 -34.43 -23.75 -12.24
C LYS A 436 -34.46 -23.63 -10.72
N GLY A 437 -33.59 -24.34 -10.02
CA GLY A 437 -33.54 -24.25 -8.56
C GLY A 437 -32.58 -25.22 -7.90
N ALA A 438 -32.71 -25.33 -6.56
CA ALA A 438 -31.92 -26.22 -5.75
C ALA A 438 -32.22 -27.69 -6.05
N VAL A 439 -31.18 -28.51 -6.22
CA VAL A 439 -31.23 -29.91 -6.63
C VAL A 439 -32.15 -30.73 -5.71
N ASP A 440 -32.04 -30.59 -4.41
CA ASP A 440 -32.81 -31.30 -3.39
C ASP A 440 -34.31 -30.98 -3.44
N LYS A 441 -34.67 -29.76 -3.83
CA LYS A 441 -36.05 -29.31 -3.96
C LYS A 441 -36.69 -29.82 -5.26
N LEU A 442 -35.97 -29.70 -6.36
CA LEU A 442 -36.48 -30.09 -7.69
C LEU A 442 -36.56 -31.60 -7.83
N LEU A 443 -35.63 -32.39 -7.32
CA LEU A 443 -35.68 -33.86 -7.38
C LEU A 443 -36.91 -34.47 -6.68
N LYS A 444 -37.45 -33.83 -5.64
CA LYS A 444 -38.65 -34.26 -4.94
C LYS A 444 -39.92 -34.09 -5.80
N ARG A 445 -39.91 -33.14 -6.75
CA ARG A 445 -41.00 -32.77 -7.63
C ARG A 445 -40.87 -33.36 -9.04
N THR A 446 -39.77 -34.14 -9.26
CA THR A 446 -39.45 -34.73 -10.56
C THR A 446 -39.97 -36.15 -10.64
N GLU A 447 -40.76 -36.42 -11.70
CA GLU A 447 -41.31 -37.75 -12.01
C GLU A 447 -40.66 -38.42 -13.24
N GLN A 448 -40.09 -37.62 -14.13
CA GLN A 448 -39.50 -38.09 -15.35
C GLN A 448 -38.08 -37.56 -15.54
N ILE A 449 -37.29 -38.22 -16.36
CA ILE A 449 -35.95 -37.82 -16.73
C ILE A 449 -35.76 -37.84 -18.22
N TRP A 450 -35.12 -36.83 -18.75
CA TRP A 450 -34.71 -36.81 -20.15
C TRP A 450 -33.44 -37.65 -20.33
N THR A 451 -33.43 -38.53 -21.32
CA THR A 451 -32.26 -39.31 -21.74
C THR A 451 -32.12 -39.26 -23.25
N LYS A 452 -30.97 -39.67 -23.81
CA LYS A 452 -30.79 -39.78 -25.29
C LYS A 452 -31.76 -40.67 -25.94
N GLU A 453 -32.33 -41.67 -25.22
CA GLU A 453 -33.33 -42.61 -25.71
C GLU A 453 -34.76 -42.04 -25.63
N GLY A 454 -34.93 -40.91 -25.00
CA GLY A 454 -36.22 -40.23 -24.80
C GLY A 454 -36.55 -39.96 -23.33
N ILE A 455 -37.78 -39.45 -23.11
CA ILE A 455 -38.24 -39.14 -21.76
C ILE A 455 -38.78 -40.43 -21.13
N ARG A 456 -38.34 -40.81 -19.95
CA ARG A 456 -38.83 -41.94 -19.18
C ARG A 456 -39.08 -41.59 -17.72
N LYS A 457 -39.82 -42.46 -17.02
CA LYS A 457 -39.98 -42.28 -15.56
C LYS A 457 -38.61 -42.32 -14.84
N ILE A 458 -38.39 -41.40 -13.90
CA ILE A 458 -37.18 -41.36 -13.09
C ILE A 458 -37.20 -42.51 -12.09
N THR A 459 -36.05 -43.17 -11.90
CA THR A 459 -35.90 -44.25 -10.91
C THR A 459 -35.20 -43.70 -9.67
N GLU A 460 -35.26 -44.39 -8.53
CA GLU A 460 -34.50 -44.01 -7.32
C GLU A 460 -32.99 -44.09 -7.60
N GLU A 461 -32.52 -45.02 -8.43
CA GLU A 461 -31.12 -45.09 -8.84
C GLU A 461 -30.67 -43.84 -9.60
N ASP A 462 -31.54 -43.29 -10.48
CA ASP A 462 -31.26 -42.03 -11.19
C ASP A 462 -31.13 -40.88 -10.18
N LYS A 463 -32.06 -40.75 -9.23
CA LYS A 463 -32.02 -39.73 -8.19
C LYS A 463 -30.75 -39.83 -7.34
N GLU A 464 -30.34 -41.03 -6.95
CA GLU A 464 -29.10 -41.26 -6.23
C GLU A 464 -27.87 -40.85 -7.08
N LYS A 465 -27.82 -41.17 -8.37
CA LYS A 465 -26.75 -40.77 -9.27
C LYS A 465 -26.64 -39.23 -9.36
N ILE A 466 -27.77 -38.55 -9.50
CA ILE A 466 -27.85 -37.08 -9.55
C ILE A 466 -27.40 -36.49 -8.21
N GLN A 467 -27.86 -37.03 -7.07
CA GLN A 467 -27.45 -36.57 -5.75
C GLN A 467 -25.97 -36.80 -5.49
N ARG A 468 -25.41 -37.95 -5.85
CA ARG A 468 -23.95 -38.21 -5.73
C ARG A 468 -23.14 -37.24 -6.58
N GLN A 469 -23.63 -36.91 -7.78
CA GLN A 469 -22.93 -35.90 -8.61
C GLN A 469 -23.02 -34.49 -8.03
N ASN A 470 -24.19 -34.12 -7.50
CA ASN A 470 -24.37 -32.86 -6.77
C ASN A 470 -23.42 -32.75 -5.56
N GLN A 471 -23.29 -33.85 -4.78
CA GLN A 471 -22.34 -33.89 -3.66
C GLN A 471 -20.90 -33.75 -4.13
N LYS A 472 -20.49 -34.40 -5.23
CA LYS A 472 -19.15 -34.24 -5.82
C LYS A 472 -18.89 -32.79 -6.22
N PHE A 473 -19.84 -32.16 -6.92
CA PHE A 473 -19.73 -30.74 -7.28
C PHE A 473 -19.60 -29.83 -6.05
N SER A 474 -20.42 -30.10 -5.02
CA SER A 474 -20.35 -29.34 -3.75
C SER A 474 -19.02 -29.53 -3.03
N MET A 475 -18.45 -30.75 -3.05
CA MET A 475 -17.12 -31.00 -2.49
C MET A 475 -16.00 -30.31 -3.26
N GLU A 476 -16.21 -30.06 -4.55
CA GLU A 476 -15.30 -29.29 -5.40
C GLU A 476 -15.52 -27.77 -5.28
N GLY A 477 -16.45 -27.34 -4.41
CA GLY A 477 -16.76 -25.92 -4.15
C GLY A 477 -17.70 -25.30 -5.18
N LEU A 478 -18.33 -26.10 -6.03
CA LEU A 478 -19.22 -25.61 -7.06
C LEU A 478 -20.65 -25.40 -6.52
N ARG A 479 -21.26 -24.29 -6.90
CA ARG A 479 -22.68 -24.02 -6.74
C ARG A 479 -23.44 -24.70 -7.86
N VAL A 480 -24.47 -25.51 -7.50
CA VAL A 480 -25.19 -26.32 -8.47
C VAL A 480 -26.62 -25.84 -8.61
N LEU A 481 -27.06 -25.64 -9.87
CA LEU A 481 -28.44 -25.41 -10.21
C LEU A 481 -28.97 -26.61 -11.03
N ALA A 482 -30.13 -27.10 -10.63
CA ALA A 482 -30.89 -28.09 -11.43
C ALA A 482 -31.82 -27.37 -12.38
N PHE A 483 -31.99 -27.97 -13.55
CA PHE A 483 -32.93 -27.53 -14.58
C PHE A 483 -33.90 -28.65 -14.88
N THR A 484 -35.18 -28.31 -14.83
CA THR A 484 -36.29 -29.20 -15.11
C THR A 484 -37.29 -28.47 -15.99
N TYR A 485 -38.23 -29.20 -16.61
CA TYR A 485 -39.29 -28.58 -17.37
C TYR A 485 -40.57 -29.42 -17.32
N ARG A 486 -41.70 -28.81 -17.71
CA ARG A 486 -43.01 -29.47 -17.87
C ARG A 486 -43.81 -28.83 -18.99
N GLU A 487 -44.56 -29.63 -19.74
CA GLU A 487 -45.55 -29.13 -20.72
C GLU A 487 -46.80 -28.69 -19.97
N ILE A 488 -47.26 -27.46 -20.23
CA ILE A 488 -48.42 -26.83 -19.61
C ILE A 488 -49.52 -26.66 -20.67
N PRO A 489 -50.82 -26.96 -20.37
CA PRO A 489 -51.91 -26.77 -21.32
C PRO A 489 -52.00 -25.32 -21.83
N LYS A 490 -52.45 -25.13 -23.06
CA LYS A 490 -52.70 -23.81 -23.64
C LYS A 490 -53.77 -23.08 -22.79
N ASN A 491 -53.60 -21.80 -22.57
CA ASN A 491 -54.47 -20.92 -21.76
C ASN A 491 -54.51 -21.23 -20.23
N HIS A 492 -53.49 -21.90 -19.69
CA HIS A 492 -53.37 -22.09 -18.25
C HIS A 492 -52.52 -20.96 -17.63
N THR A 493 -53.01 -20.38 -16.54
CA THR A 493 -52.27 -19.39 -15.77
C THR A 493 -51.36 -20.13 -14.79
N LEU A 494 -50.04 -19.83 -14.83
CA LEU A 494 -49.04 -20.44 -13.97
C LEU A 494 -49.34 -20.24 -12.50
N THR A 495 -49.28 -21.30 -11.73
CA THR A 495 -49.42 -21.29 -10.26
C THR A 495 -48.29 -22.12 -9.63
N SER A 496 -48.02 -21.96 -8.33
CA SER A 496 -47.01 -22.75 -7.62
C SER A 496 -47.32 -24.27 -7.58
N GLN A 497 -48.57 -24.69 -7.88
CA GLN A 497 -48.97 -26.10 -7.99
C GLN A 497 -48.48 -26.73 -9.28
N ASP A 498 -48.18 -25.94 -10.31
CA ASP A 498 -47.67 -26.42 -11.58
C ASP A 498 -46.21 -26.86 -11.50
N GLU A 499 -45.48 -26.41 -10.48
CA GLU A 499 -44.09 -26.78 -10.18
C GLU A 499 -43.93 -28.21 -9.64
N ASP A 500 -44.77 -29.15 -10.10
CA ASP A 500 -44.74 -30.56 -9.79
C ASP A 500 -44.80 -31.39 -11.03
N HIS A 501 -44.59 -32.72 -10.97
CA HIS A 501 -44.56 -33.64 -12.10
C HIS A 501 -43.54 -33.22 -13.19
N LEU A 502 -42.34 -32.79 -12.75
CA LEU A 502 -41.32 -32.21 -13.63
C LEU A 502 -40.51 -33.29 -14.38
N VAL A 503 -39.96 -32.92 -15.53
CA VAL A 503 -38.95 -33.70 -16.28
C VAL A 503 -37.56 -33.14 -15.97
N PHE A 504 -36.70 -33.95 -15.37
CA PHE A 504 -35.30 -33.56 -15.10
C PHE A 504 -34.51 -33.52 -16.41
N LEU A 505 -33.79 -32.39 -16.63
CA LEU A 505 -32.96 -32.22 -17.82
C LEU A 505 -31.47 -32.35 -17.46
N GLY A 506 -30.99 -31.60 -16.44
CA GLY A 506 -29.57 -31.60 -16.11
C GLY A 506 -29.23 -30.70 -14.94
N LEU A 507 -27.92 -30.69 -14.59
CA LEU A 507 -27.32 -29.79 -13.62
C LEU A 507 -26.33 -28.87 -14.31
N ILE A 508 -26.26 -27.64 -13.86
CA ILE A 508 -25.18 -26.67 -14.18
C ILE A 508 -24.46 -26.34 -12.91
N ALA A 509 -23.15 -26.53 -12.91
CA ALA A 509 -22.28 -26.27 -11.78
C ALA A 509 -21.37 -25.07 -12.08
N MET A 510 -21.25 -24.15 -11.14
CA MET A 510 -20.53 -22.89 -11.31
C MET A 510 -19.82 -22.49 -10.02
N MET A 511 -18.80 -21.66 -10.14
CA MET A 511 -18.09 -21.06 -9.03
C MET A 511 -17.54 -19.68 -9.39
N ASP A 512 -17.09 -18.94 -8.39
CA ASP A 512 -16.20 -17.79 -8.56
C ASP A 512 -14.76 -18.33 -8.63
N PRO A 513 -14.12 -18.38 -9.84
CA PRO A 513 -12.83 -19.03 -9.99
C PRO A 513 -11.72 -18.23 -9.36
N PRO A 514 -10.66 -18.89 -8.84
CA PRO A 514 -9.43 -18.20 -8.48
C PRO A 514 -8.88 -17.40 -9.64
N ARG A 515 -8.24 -16.25 -9.34
CA ARG A 515 -7.43 -15.53 -10.32
C ARG A 515 -6.23 -16.39 -10.72
N GLU A 516 -5.81 -16.37 -11.96
CA GLU A 516 -4.66 -17.16 -12.44
C GLU A 516 -3.38 -16.80 -11.69
N GLU A 517 -3.19 -15.51 -11.42
CA GLU A 517 -2.02 -14.97 -10.71
C GLU A 517 -1.97 -15.36 -9.23
N SER A 518 -3.13 -15.61 -8.60
CA SER A 518 -3.21 -15.91 -7.16
C SER A 518 -2.42 -17.15 -6.77
N LYS A 519 -2.44 -18.20 -7.61
CA LYS A 519 -1.69 -19.44 -7.34
C LYS A 519 -0.18 -19.21 -7.35
N ALA A 520 0.32 -18.46 -8.33
CA ALA A 520 1.75 -18.12 -8.43
C ALA A 520 2.18 -17.23 -7.25
N ALA A 521 1.35 -16.23 -6.90
CA ALA A 521 1.62 -15.32 -5.80
C ALA A 521 1.63 -16.03 -4.42
N VAL A 522 0.70 -16.96 -4.19
CA VAL A 522 0.69 -17.80 -2.97
C VAL A 522 1.96 -18.65 -2.88
N ALA A 523 2.38 -19.27 -3.98
CA ALA A 523 3.63 -20.05 -4.01
C ALA A 523 4.86 -19.16 -3.71
N GLU A 524 4.88 -17.94 -4.21
CA GLU A 524 5.94 -16.96 -3.94
C GLU A 524 5.93 -16.52 -2.46
N CYS A 525 4.77 -16.28 -1.85
CA CYS A 525 4.64 -16.02 -0.42
C CYS A 525 5.28 -17.12 0.41
N ILE A 526 4.90 -18.38 0.15
CA ILE A 526 5.42 -19.53 0.90
C ILE A 526 6.94 -19.65 0.75
N LYS A 527 7.46 -19.47 -0.46
CA LYS A 527 8.91 -19.43 -0.73
C LYS A 527 9.61 -18.30 0.04
N ALA A 528 8.96 -17.15 0.16
CA ALA A 528 9.46 -15.98 0.88
C ALA A 528 9.32 -16.11 2.42
N GLY A 529 8.86 -17.26 2.92
CA GLY A 529 8.60 -17.50 4.35
C GLY A 529 7.40 -16.74 4.90
N ILE A 530 6.52 -16.23 4.03
CA ILE A 530 5.29 -15.54 4.39
C ILE A 530 4.16 -16.57 4.42
N ARG A 531 3.34 -16.54 5.45
CA ARG A 531 2.20 -17.43 5.58
C ARG A 531 0.93 -16.81 4.99
N PRO A 532 0.42 -17.30 3.84
CA PRO A 532 -0.89 -16.91 3.38
C PRO A 532 -1.97 -17.63 4.19
N VAL A 533 -2.99 -16.90 4.62
CA VAL A 533 -4.14 -17.37 5.36
C VAL A 533 -5.40 -16.89 4.66
N MET A 534 -6.33 -17.78 4.35
CA MET A 534 -7.62 -17.40 3.76
C MET A 534 -8.67 -17.23 4.84
N ILE A 535 -9.40 -16.12 4.80
CA ILE A 535 -10.48 -15.79 5.72
C ILE A 535 -11.74 -15.48 4.90
N THR A 536 -12.88 -16.12 5.20
CA THR A 536 -14.10 -15.92 4.42
C THR A 536 -15.37 -16.15 5.24
N GLY A 537 -16.46 -15.48 4.85
CA GLY A 537 -17.81 -15.76 5.33
C GLY A 537 -18.44 -17.04 4.75
N ASP A 538 -17.83 -17.64 3.71
CA ASP A 538 -18.34 -18.82 3.02
C ASP A 538 -18.32 -20.09 3.88
N HIS A 539 -19.07 -21.08 3.42
CA HIS A 539 -19.09 -22.41 4.01
C HIS A 539 -17.73 -23.11 3.87
N LYS A 540 -17.30 -23.84 4.91
CA LYS A 540 -15.98 -24.50 5.03
C LYS A 540 -15.59 -25.33 3.80
N ILE A 541 -16.53 -26.13 3.25
CA ILE A 541 -16.26 -27.02 2.11
C ILE A 541 -15.95 -26.20 0.85
N THR A 542 -16.76 -25.19 0.55
CA THR A 542 -16.56 -24.30 -0.62
C THR A 542 -15.24 -23.54 -0.50
N ALA A 543 -14.98 -22.98 0.67
CA ALA A 543 -13.75 -22.24 0.94
C ALA A 543 -12.50 -23.13 0.82
N ALA A 544 -12.57 -24.37 1.36
CA ALA A 544 -11.48 -25.32 1.30
C ALA A 544 -11.14 -25.75 -0.13
N ALA A 545 -12.14 -25.90 -0.99
CA ALA A 545 -11.91 -26.22 -2.40
C ALA A 545 -11.09 -25.14 -3.10
N ILE A 546 -11.42 -23.87 -2.87
CA ILE A 546 -10.69 -22.71 -3.44
C ILE A 546 -9.29 -22.61 -2.81
N ALA A 547 -9.17 -22.72 -1.48
CA ALA A 547 -7.90 -22.67 -0.79
C ALA A 547 -6.91 -23.76 -1.27
N LYS A 548 -7.41 -24.95 -1.58
CA LYS A 548 -6.62 -26.03 -2.21
C LYS A 548 -6.19 -25.69 -3.63
N ARG A 549 -7.08 -25.12 -4.44
CA ARG A 549 -6.77 -24.74 -5.85
C ARG A 549 -5.67 -23.67 -5.92
N VAL A 550 -5.66 -22.72 -4.99
CA VAL A 550 -4.62 -21.67 -4.95
C VAL A 550 -3.37 -22.10 -4.19
N GLY A 551 -3.40 -23.22 -3.44
CA GLY A 551 -2.25 -23.77 -2.72
C GLY A 551 -2.05 -23.24 -1.31
N ILE A 552 -3.06 -22.61 -0.70
CA ILE A 552 -3.06 -22.16 0.72
C ILE A 552 -3.30 -23.35 1.66
N LEU A 553 -4.20 -24.27 1.28
CA LEU A 553 -4.64 -25.39 2.10
C LEU A 553 -4.10 -26.70 1.53
N HIS A 554 -3.47 -27.51 2.36
CA HIS A 554 -3.01 -28.85 2.01
C HIS A 554 -3.98 -29.94 2.51
N ASP A 555 -4.40 -29.84 3.77
CA ASP A 555 -5.32 -30.77 4.42
C ASP A 555 -6.48 -30.03 5.09
N LEU A 556 -7.65 -30.70 5.22
CA LEU A 556 -8.82 -30.12 5.87
C LEU A 556 -8.64 -29.88 7.38
N SER A 557 -7.66 -30.50 8.01
CA SER A 557 -7.29 -30.23 9.41
C SER A 557 -6.72 -28.83 9.63
N GLU A 558 -6.20 -28.19 8.56
CA GLU A 558 -5.73 -26.79 8.59
C GLU A 558 -6.88 -25.78 8.42
N ALA A 559 -8.12 -26.25 8.37
CA ALA A 559 -9.31 -25.43 8.17
C ALA A 559 -10.22 -25.46 9.39
N CYS A 560 -10.69 -24.30 9.87
CA CYS A 560 -11.69 -24.21 10.93
C CYS A 560 -12.85 -23.28 10.55
N GLU A 561 -13.92 -23.28 11.34
CA GLU A 561 -15.03 -22.33 11.24
C GLU A 561 -14.93 -21.28 12.35
N GLY A 562 -15.57 -20.13 12.18
CA GLY A 562 -15.59 -19.06 13.19
C GLY A 562 -16.10 -19.53 14.55
N ALA A 563 -17.08 -20.44 14.56
CA ALA A 563 -17.60 -21.04 15.78
C ALA A 563 -16.56 -21.84 16.60
N ASP A 564 -15.53 -22.39 15.94
CA ASP A 564 -14.46 -23.15 16.63
C ASP A 564 -13.56 -22.22 17.46
N ILE A 565 -13.47 -20.94 17.11
CA ILE A 565 -12.61 -19.94 17.78
C ILE A 565 -13.37 -18.96 18.67
N GLU A 566 -14.72 -18.97 18.64
CA GLU A 566 -15.57 -17.97 19.32
C GLU A 566 -15.39 -17.97 20.84
N ASN A 567 -15.14 -19.12 21.44
CA ASN A 567 -15.00 -19.27 22.89
C ASN A 567 -13.54 -19.49 23.35
N MET A 568 -12.56 -19.35 22.45
CA MET A 568 -11.14 -19.47 22.81
C MET A 568 -10.67 -18.19 23.51
N SER A 569 -9.86 -18.35 24.56
CA SER A 569 -9.11 -17.24 25.14
C SER A 569 -8.03 -16.74 24.17
N ASP A 570 -7.53 -15.51 24.41
CA ASP A 570 -6.46 -14.94 23.56
C ASP A 570 -5.20 -15.83 23.57
N GLU A 571 -4.85 -16.45 24.70
CA GLU A 571 -3.72 -17.37 24.81
C GLU A 571 -3.94 -18.68 24.03
N GLU A 572 -5.15 -19.26 24.09
CA GLU A 572 -5.49 -20.47 23.32
C GLU A 572 -5.48 -20.17 21.81
N LEU A 573 -6.07 -19.05 21.40
CA LEU A 573 -6.08 -18.65 19.99
C LEU A 573 -4.66 -18.41 19.47
N LYS A 574 -3.80 -17.78 20.26
CA LYS A 574 -2.39 -17.54 19.92
C LYS A 574 -1.63 -18.84 19.63
N GLU A 575 -1.88 -19.93 20.39
CA GLU A 575 -1.28 -21.26 20.14
C GLU A 575 -1.97 -22.01 18.98
N PHE A 576 -3.20 -21.65 18.66
CA PHE A 576 -4.01 -22.31 17.64
C PHE A 576 -3.73 -21.81 16.22
N VAL A 577 -3.57 -20.48 16.03
CA VAL A 577 -3.45 -19.86 14.70
C VAL A 577 -2.31 -20.41 13.82
N PRO A 578 -1.14 -20.88 14.33
CA PRO A 578 -0.11 -21.47 13.47
C PRO A 578 -0.52 -22.75 12.75
N ASN A 579 -1.53 -23.44 13.25
CA ASN A 579 -1.99 -24.71 12.68
C ASN A 579 -3.06 -24.51 11.61
N ILE A 580 -3.63 -23.30 11.49
CA ILE A 580 -4.76 -23.01 10.62
C ILE A 580 -4.31 -22.13 9.45
N SER A 581 -4.67 -22.55 8.25
CA SER A 581 -4.40 -21.85 6.99
C SER A 581 -5.70 -21.29 6.37
N MET A 582 -6.89 -21.70 6.86
CA MET A 582 -8.16 -21.23 6.34
C MET A 582 -9.24 -21.15 7.42
N TYR A 583 -9.93 -20.00 7.47
CA TYR A 583 -11.05 -19.72 8.37
C TYR A 583 -12.33 -19.48 7.56
N ALA A 584 -13.39 -20.26 7.83
CA ALA A 584 -14.69 -20.21 7.18
C ALA A 584 -15.77 -19.66 8.12
N ARG A 585 -16.85 -19.09 7.59
CA ARG A 585 -17.95 -18.49 8.37
C ARG A 585 -17.48 -17.52 9.46
N VAL A 586 -16.54 -16.65 9.08
CA VAL A 586 -15.87 -15.71 10.01
C VAL A 586 -16.70 -14.45 10.12
N SER A 587 -16.96 -13.99 11.36
CA SER A 587 -17.52 -12.68 11.66
C SER A 587 -16.41 -11.58 11.61
N PRO A 588 -16.78 -10.29 11.54
CA PRO A 588 -15.82 -9.19 11.65
C PRO A 588 -14.97 -9.26 12.93
N GLU A 589 -15.54 -9.62 14.06
CA GLU A 589 -14.86 -9.76 15.35
C GLU A 589 -13.79 -10.87 15.31
N HIS A 590 -14.10 -12.00 14.68
CA HIS A 590 -13.13 -13.08 14.50
C HIS A 590 -11.91 -12.61 13.69
N LYS A 591 -12.09 -11.78 12.63
CA LYS A 591 -10.98 -11.20 11.84
C LYS A 591 -10.03 -10.38 12.73
N ILE A 592 -10.57 -9.60 13.68
CA ILE A 592 -9.79 -8.81 14.63
C ILE A 592 -8.99 -9.74 15.56
N HIS A 593 -9.63 -10.76 16.12
CA HIS A 593 -8.98 -11.70 17.05
C HIS A 593 -7.86 -12.49 16.37
N ILE A 594 -8.09 -12.96 15.14
CA ILE A 594 -7.06 -13.65 14.33
C ILE A 594 -5.85 -12.75 14.09
N ALA A 595 -6.08 -11.49 13.67
CA ALA A 595 -5.00 -10.53 13.45
C ALA A 595 -4.19 -10.29 14.73
N ARG A 596 -4.87 -10.05 15.86
CA ARG A 596 -4.24 -9.85 17.18
C ARG A 596 -3.42 -11.04 17.61
N ALA A 597 -3.96 -12.26 17.48
CA ALA A 597 -3.26 -13.49 17.86
C ALA A 597 -1.92 -13.66 17.10
N TRP A 598 -1.89 -13.32 15.81
CA TRP A 598 -0.65 -13.33 15.04
C TRP A 598 0.31 -12.20 15.47
N GLN A 599 -0.19 -10.99 15.76
CA GLN A 599 0.61 -9.86 16.25
C GLN A 599 1.25 -10.16 17.60
N GLU A 600 0.55 -10.81 18.52
CA GLU A 600 1.07 -11.24 19.82
C GLU A 600 2.18 -12.29 19.72
N ARG A 601 2.29 -12.97 18.59
CA ARG A 601 3.43 -13.84 18.26
C ARG A 601 4.62 -13.06 17.64
N GLY A 602 4.55 -11.73 17.58
CA GLY A 602 5.58 -10.88 16.98
C GLY A 602 5.60 -10.90 15.46
N MET A 603 4.50 -11.34 14.81
CA MET A 603 4.37 -11.39 13.36
C MET A 603 3.76 -10.08 12.83
N ILE A 604 4.23 -9.61 11.69
CA ILE A 604 3.63 -8.48 10.97
C ILE A 604 2.50 -9.01 10.07
N VAL A 605 1.30 -8.52 10.31
CA VAL A 605 0.06 -9.02 9.71
C VAL A 605 -0.46 -8.06 8.66
N VAL A 606 -0.66 -8.56 7.45
CA VAL A 606 -1.50 -7.93 6.42
C VAL A 606 -2.90 -8.48 6.52
N MET A 607 -3.93 -7.63 6.47
CA MET A 607 -5.34 -8.01 6.41
C MET A 607 -5.99 -7.36 5.20
N THR A 608 -6.69 -8.13 4.36
CA THR A 608 -7.47 -7.58 3.25
C THR A 608 -8.96 -7.52 3.60
N GLY A 609 -9.66 -6.59 2.98
CA GLY A 609 -11.12 -6.47 3.08
C GLY A 609 -11.66 -5.47 2.07
N ASP A 610 -12.96 -5.57 1.77
CA ASP A 610 -13.67 -4.70 0.82
C ASP A 610 -14.92 -4.05 1.41
N GLY A 611 -15.46 -4.61 2.50
CA GLY A 611 -16.71 -4.17 3.11
C GLY A 611 -16.54 -3.26 4.33
N VAL A 612 -17.66 -2.64 4.73
CA VAL A 612 -17.78 -1.88 6.00
C VAL A 612 -17.39 -2.75 7.19
N ASN A 613 -17.78 -4.01 7.14
CA ASN A 613 -17.54 -4.99 8.21
C ASN A 613 -16.05 -5.32 8.39
N ASP A 614 -15.21 -5.05 7.40
CA ASP A 614 -13.79 -5.32 7.45
C ASP A 614 -12.98 -4.17 8.06
N ALA A 615 -13.53 -2.96 8.07
CA ALA A 615 -12.83 -1.76 8.50
C ALA A 615 -12.17 -1.87 9.89
N PRO A 616 -12.81 -2.45 10.92
CA PRO A 616 -12.16 -2.65 12.22
C PRO A 616 -10.95 -3.60 12.15
N ALA A 617 -11.03 -4.67 11.36
CA ALA A 617 -9.94 -5.62 11.18
C ALA A 617 -8.78 -5.00 10.36
N LEU A 618 -9.09 -4.17 9.35
CA LEU A 618 -8.11 -3.41 8.58
C LEU A 618 -7.35 -2.39 9.45
N LYS A 619 -8.02 -1.77 10.42
CA LYS A 619 -7.39 -0.88 11.41
C LYS A 619 -6.52 -1.63 12.42
N GLN A 620 -6.95 -2.84 12.82
CA GLN A 620 -6.23 -3.67 13.80
C GLN A 620 -4.93 -4.21 13.23
N ALA A 621 -4.93 -4.66 11.97
CA ALA A 621 -3.75 -5.20 11.31
C ALA A 621 -2.62 -4.17 11.22
N ASP A 622 -1.36 -4.64 11.16
CA ASP A 622 -0.20 -3.77 10.92
C ASP A 622 -0.33 -3.07 9.56
N ILE A 623 -0.87 -3.79 8.58
CA ILE A 623 -1.12 -3.27 7.24
C ILE A 623 -2.52 -3.71 6.79
N GLY A 624 -3.50 -2.85 6.95
CA GLY A 624 -4.82 -3.03 6.32
C GLY A 624 -4.74 -2.73 4.83
N VAL A 625 -5.33 -3.58 4.02
CA VAL A 625 -5.36 -3.49 2.56
C VAL A 625 -6.80 -3.50 2.08
N ALA A 626 -7.25 -2.43 1.45
CA ALA A 626 -8.59 -2.33 0.88
C ALA A 626 -8.57 -2.56 -0.63
N MET A 627 -9.67 -3.09 -1.14
CA MET A 627 -9.92 -3.19 -2.58
C MET A 627 -10.25 -1.80 -3.13
N GLY A 628 -9.73 -1.46 -4.30
CA GLY A 628 -9.92 -0.16 -4.94
C GLY A 628 -11.15 -0.09 -5.82
N MET A 629 -11.45 -1.19 -6.54
CA MET A 629 -12.58 -1.30 -7.45
C MET A 629 -13.87 -1.70 -6.73
N THR A 630 -13.82 -2.77 -5.93
CA THR A 630 -14.99 -3.32 -5.24
C THR A 630 -15.14 -2.82 -3.81
N GLY A 631 -14.06 -2.24 -3.23
CA GLY A 631 -14.05 -1.83 -1.83
C GLY A 631 -14.86 -0.56 -1.55
N THR A 632 -15.57 -0.58 -0.42
CA THR A 632 -16.30 0.59 0.10
C THR A 632 -15.33 1.67 0.56
N GLU A 633 -15.78 2.93 0.57
CA GLU A 633 -14.95 4.04 1.05
C GLU A 633 -14.56 3.88 2.53
N VAL A 634 -15.42 3.26 3.33
CA VAL A 634 -15.13 2.90 4.74
C VAL A 634 -13.90 1.99 4.83
N ALA A 635 -13.86 0.92 4.00
CA ALA A 635 -12.73 0.00 3.97
C ALA A 635 -11.46 0.72 3.49
N LYS A 636 -11.56 1.54 2.43
CA LYS A 636 -10.44 2.33 1.89
C LYS A 636 -9.90 3.32 2.92
N ASP A 637 -10.76 3.96 3.72
CA ASP A 637 -10.33 4.91 4.77
C ASP A 637 -9.64 4.21 5.94
N ALA A 638 -10.13 3.05 6.34
CA ALA A 638 -9.52 2.24 7.39
C ALA A 638 -8.14 1.70 6.99
N ALA A 639 -7.93 1.45 5.70
CA ALA A 639 -6.75 0.77 5.18
C ALA A 639 -5.49 1.66 5.18
N ALA A 640 -4.33 1.00 5.23
CA ALA A 640 -3.03 1.62 5.04
C ALA A 640 -2.56 1.57 3.57
N MET A 641 -3.13 0.66 2.78
CA MET A 641 -2.87 0.47 1.36
C MET A 641 -4.17 0.17 0.61
N VAL A 642 -4.30 0.66 -0.63
CA VAL A 642 -5.44 0.39 -1.51
C VAL A 642 -4.94 -0.22 -2.81
N LEU A 643 -5.56 -1.32 -3.25
CA LEU A 643 -5.23 -2.00 -4.50
C LEU A 643 -6.14 -1.52 -5.62
N THR A 644 -5.62 -0.90 -6.67
CA THR A 644 -6.44 -0.40 -7.78
C THR A 644 -6.92 -1.49 -8.75
N ASP A 645 -6.42 -2.71 -8.61
CA ASP A 645 -6.73 -3.89 -9.43
C ASP A 645 -7.38 -5.03 -8.65
N ASP A 646 -7.62 -4.84 -7.36
CA ASP A 646 -8.20 -5.82 -6.42
C ASP A 646 -7.50 -7.19 -6.48
N ASN A 647 -6.18 -7.24 -6.72
CA ASN A 647 -5.45 -8.47 -6.97
C ASN A 647 -4.50 -8.84 -5.83
N PHE A 648 -4.60 -10.08 -5.33
CA PHE A 648 -3.70 -10.62 -4.31
C PHE A 648 -2.21 -10.56 -4.74
N ALA A 649 -1.93 -10.79 -6.01
CA ALA A 649 -0.55 -10.75 -6.53
C ALA A 649 0.09 -9.36 -6.35
N THR A 650 -0.71 -8.30 -6.39
CA THR A 650 -0.24 -6.93 -6.14
C THR A 650 0.21 -6.73 -4.69
N ILE A 651 -0.41 -7.42 -3.71
CA ILE A 651 0.06 -7.41 -2.32
C ILE A 651 1.47 -8.03 -2.24
N VAL A 652 1.67 -9.17 -2.88
CA VAL A 652 2.97 -9.86 -2.90
C VAL A 652 4.04 -8.99 -3.56
N LYS A 653 3.68 -8.31 -4.63
CA LYS A 653 4.57 -7.35 -5.31
C LYS A 653 4.89 -6.14 -4.43
N ALA A 654 3.90 -5.64 -3.68
CA ALA A 654 4.13 -4.56 -2.71
C ALA A 654 5.08 -5.01 -1.57
N VAL A 655 4.98 -6.26 -1.11
CA VAL A 655 5.92 -6.84 -0.14
C VAL A 655 7.33 -6.93 -0.72
N GLU A 656 7.50 -7.41 -1.97
CA GLU A 656 8.78 -7.42 -2.66
C GLU A 656 9.39 -6.03 -2.74
N ASN A 657 8.60 -5.03 -3.14
CA ASN A 657 9.01 -3.63 -3.17
C ASN A 657 9.40 -3.11 -1.78
N GLY A 658 8.63 -3.43 -0.75
CA GLY A 658 8.93 -3.07 0.64
C GLY A 658 10.26 -3.65 1.12
N ARG A 659 10.54 -4.92 0.81
CA ARG A 659 11.83 -5.57 1.13
C ARG A 659 13.00 -4.92 0.39
N ASN A 660 12.85 -4.65 -0.90
CA ASN A 660 13.86 -3.95 -1.70
C ASN A 660 14.13 -2.55 -1.16
N LEU A 661 13.07 -1.81 -0.84
CA LEU A 661 13.16 -0.45 -0.32
C LEU A 661 13.90 -0.40 1.02
N TYR A 662 13.55 -1.30 1.94
CA TYR A 662 14.24 -1.41 3.21
C TYR A 662 15.73 -1.72 3.05
N GLN A 663 16.07 -2.63 2.15
CA GLN A 663 17.46 -2.97 1.86
C GLN A 663 18.22 -1.80 1.25
N ASN A 664 17.58 -1.04 0.36
CA ASN A 664 18.15 0.17 -0.24
C ASN A 664 18.40 1.26 0.82
N ILE A 665 17.46 1.46 1.76
CA ILE A 665 17.65 2.35 2.90
C ILE A 665 18.86 1.90 3.74
N LYS A 666 18.97 0.60 4.01
CA LYS A 666 20.10 0.03 4.75
C LYS A 666 21.45 0.29 4.07
N TYR A 667 21.51 0.21 2.74
CA TYR A 667 22.71 0.53 1.97
C TYR A 667 23.05 2.02 2.02
N ALA A 668 22.07 2.90 1.94
CA ALA A 668 22.29 4.33 2.09
C ALA A 668 22.83 4.68 3.51
N ILE A 669 22.25 4.05 4.54
CA ILE A 669 22.74 4.21 5.93
C ILE A 669 24.18 3.68 6.07
N GLN A 670 24.50 2.50 5.51
CA GLN A 670 25.83 1.94 5.53
C GLN A 670 26.85 2.89 4.88
N PHE A 671 26.51 3.43 3.72
CA PHE A 671 27.34 4.37 2.98
C PHE A 671 27.67 5.61 3.81
N LEU A 672 26.67 6.25 4.40
CA LEU A 672 26.83 7.45 5.21
C LEU A 672 27.65 7.20 6.47
N LEU A 673 27.26 6.18 7.25
CA LEU A 673 27.88 5.91 8.55
C LEU A 673 29.33 5.42 8.42
N SER A 674 29.64 4.58 7.44
CA SER A 674 31.03 4.10 7.23
C SER A 674 31.95 5.21 6.76
N GLY A 675 31.47 6.09 5.88
CA GLY A 675 32.23 7.26 5.44
C GLY A 675 32.52 8.23 6.59
N ASN A 676 31.51 8.54 7.42
CA ASN A 676 31.70 9.41 8.60
C ASN A 676 32.66 8.76 9.61
N PHE A 677 32.53 7.45 9.85
CA PHE A 677 33.44 6.74 10.75
C PHE A 677 34.90 6.79 10.25
N GLY A 678 35.12 6.70 8.94
CA GLY A 678 36.44 6.89 8.33
C GLY A 678 37.03 8.28 8.59
N ALA A 679 36.23 9.33 8.46
CA ALA A 679 36.62 10.70 8.75
C ALA A 679 36.95 10.90 10.25
N ILE A 680 36.09 10.38 11.17
CA ILE A 680 36.33 10.39 12.61
C ILE A 680 37.66 9.73 12.96
N LEU A 681 37.92 8.53 12.42
CA LEU A 681 39.16 7.81 12.66
C LEU A 681 40.38 8.59 12.19
N THR A 682 40.31 9.24 11.04
CA THR A 682 41.43 10.08 10.52
C THR A 682 41.72 11.24 11.47
N VAL A 683 40.71 11.96 11.97
CA VAL A 683 40.86 13.07 12.92
C VAL A 683 41.43 12.57 14.26
N LEU A 684 40.90 11.46 14.79
CA LEU A 684 41.39 10.84 16.02
C LEU A 684 42.83 10.39 15.92
N CYS A 685 43.20 9.68 14.84
CA CYS A 685 44.57 9.23 14.63
C CYS A 685 45.56 10.40 14.53
N SER A 686 45.19 11.47 13.82
CA SER A 686 46.00 12.68 13.72
C SER A 686 46.19 13.33 15.09
N SER A 687 45.13 13.49 15.89
CA SER A 687 45.21 14.06 17.22
C SER A 687 46.06 13.20 18.16
N VAL A 688 45.88 11.88 18.17
CA VAL A 688 46.64 10.96 19.02
C VAL A 688 48.14 10.96 18.65
N ALA A 689 48.43 11.05 17.33
CA ALA A 689 49.82 11.08 16.83
C ALA A 689 50.50 12.47 16.99
N GLY A 690 49.79 13.49 17.47
CA GLY A 690 50.33 14.85 17.57
C GLY A 690 50.54 15.54 16.22
N LEU A 691 49.81 15.09 15.20
CA LEU A 691 49.82 15.65 13.85
C LEU A 691 48.80 16.80 13.70
N PRO A 692 48.98 17.70 12.73
CA PRO A 692 48.04 18.78 12.46
C PRO A 692 46.65 18.24 12.09
N VAL A 693 45.61 19.11 12.18
CA VAL A 693 44.22 18.79 11.78
C VAL A 693 44.18 18.39 10.30
N PRO A 694 43.69 17.18 9.94
CA PRO A 694 43.68 16.71 8.57
C PRO A 694 42.63 17.37 7.68
N PHE A 695 41.56 17.91 8.27
CA PHE A 695 40.45 18.53 7.53
C PHE A 695 40.13 19.92 8.05
N ALA A 696 39.97 20.88 7.16
CA ALA A 696 39.29 22.13 7.47
C ALA A 696 37.76 21.87 7.57
N PRO A 697 36.99 22.63 8.35
CA PRO A 697 35.51 22.46 8.43
C PRO A 697 34.82 22.51 7.09
N VAL A 698 35.31 23.35 6.17
CA VAL A 698 34.77 23.45 4.80
C VAL A 698 34.90 22.14 4.00
N HIS A 699 35.95 21.35 4.25
CA HIS A 699 36.13 20.04 3.60
C HIS A 699 35.01 19.08 4.00
N LEU A 700 34.71 19.00 5.29
CA LEU A 700 33.70 18.10 5.85
C LEU A 700 32.29 18.47 5.42
N LEU A 701 32.00 19.77 5.35
CA LEU A 701 30.77 20.29 4.82
C LEU A 701 30.59 19.98 3.33
N PHE A 702 31.64 20.16 2.51
CA PHE A 702 31.64 19.77 1.11
C PHE A 702 31.34 18.27 0.93
N ILE A 703 31.94 17.45 1.78
CA ILE A 703 31.74 16.00 1.79
C ILE A 703 30.27 15.68 2.07
N ASN A 704 29.72 16.15 3.19
CA ASN A 704 28.36 15.85 3.61
C ASN A 704 27.32 16.31 2.59
N LEU A 705 27.55 17.44 1.95
CA LEU A 705 26.62 18.06 1.03
C LEU A 705 26.64 17.45 -0.36
N LEU A 706 27.81 17.33 -0.98
CA LEU A 706 27.96 16.98 -2.40
C LEU A 706 28.32 15.52 -2.61
N THR A 707 29.25 14.97 -1.84
CA THR A 707 29.73 13.62 -2.06
C THR A 707 28.93 12.56 -1.31
N ASP A 708 28.12 12.94 -0.32
CA ASP A 708 27.30 12.01 0.45
C ASP A 708 25.85 11.97 0.00
N SER A 709 25.21 13.13 -0.17
CA SER A 709 23.75 13.18 -0.42
C SER A 709 23.37 12.52 -1.73
N LEU A 710 24.07 12.81 -2.82
CA LEU A 710 23.73 12.28 -4.14
C LEU A 710 23.92 10.75 -4.26
N PRO A 711 25.06 10.16 -3.87
CA PRO A 711 25.23 8.72 -3.89
C PRO A 711 24.30 7.99 -2.93
N ALA A 712 24.00 8.55 -1.76
CA ALA A 712 23.07 7.94 -0.81
C ALA A 712 21.63 7.89 -1.34
N ILE A 713 21.14 8.97 -1.99
CA ILE A 713 19.86 8.96 -2.71
C ILE A 713 19.89 7.93 -3.85
N ALA A 714 20.98 7.90 -4.61
CA ALA A 714 21.15 6.95 -5.70
C ALA A 714 21.14 5.48 -5.25
N LEU A 715 21.73 5.18 -4.08
CA LEU A 715 21.65 3.86 -3.44
C LEU A 715 20.23 3.53 -2.99
N GLY A 716 19.46 4.53 -2.55
CA GLY A 716 18.03 4.38 -2.26
C GLY A 716 17.19 4.03 -3.49
N LEU A 717 17.69 4.31 -4.70
CA LEU A 717 17.08 4.00 -5.99
C LEU A 717 17.72 2.78 -6.67
N GLU A 718 18.40 1.90 -5.92
CA GLU A 718 18.95 0.68 -6.47
C GLU A 718 17.86 -0.19 -7.09
N PRO A 719 18.06 -0.74 -8.29
CA PRO A 719 17.10 -1.63 -8.94
C PRO A 719 16.72 -2.84 -8.10
N ASP A 720 15.51 -3.34 -8.28
CA ASP A 720 14.97 -4.47 -7.55
C ASP A 720 15.81 -5.74 -7.72
N ARG A 721 15.82 -6.53 -6.66
CA ARG A 721 16.44 -7.83 -6.60
C ARG A 721 15.38 -8.88 -6.32
N SER A 722 15.25 -9.83 -7.20
CA SER A 722 14.36 -10.99 -7.00
C SER A 722 14.76 -11.87 -5.82
N GLU A 723 16.01 -11.79 -5.38
CA GLU A 723 16.54 -12.60 -4.26
C GLU A 723 15.91 -12.24 -2.91
N VAL A 724 15.35 -11.02 -2.73
CA VAL A 724 14.70 -10.60 -1.48
C VAL A 724 13.49 -11.46 -1.12
N MET A 725 12.84 -12.07 -2.11
CA MET A 725 11.73 -13.02 -1.91
C MET A 725 12.21 -14.46 -1.62
N SER A 726 13.50 -14.65 -1.44
CA SER A 726 14.08 -15.92 -0.93
C SER A 726 14.52 -15.80 0.53
N GLU A 727 14.44 -14.61 1.12
CA GLU A 727 14.78 -14.35 2.51
C GLU A 727 13.54 -14.50 3.41
N LYS A 728 13.75 -14.98 4.65
CA LYS A 728 12.66 -15.04 5.64
C LYS A 728 12.25 -13.62 6.09
N PRO A 729 10.99 -13.41 6.49
CA PRO A 729 10.53 -12.17 7.08
C PRO A 729 11.36 -11.80 8.33
N ARG A 730 11.57 -10.52 8.53
CA ARG A 730 12.23 -9.99 9.73
C ARG A 730 11.22 -9.95 10.88
N LEU A 731 11.71 -10.05 12.10
CA LEU A 731 10.90 -9.87 13.31
C LEU A 731 10.50 -8.39 13.45
N ALA A 732 9.33 -8.15 14.04
CA ALA A 732 8.79 -6.82 14.24
C ALA A 732 9.74 -5.90 15.04
N ASP A 733 10.45 -6.44 16.04
CA ASP A 733 11.35 -5.70 16.92
C ASP A 733 12.79 -5.63 16.43
N GLU A 734 13.11 -6.16 15.24
CA GLU A 734 14.48 -6.18 14.73
C GLU A 734 14.94 -4.79 14.33
N SER A 735 15.88 -4.22 15.11
CA SER A 735 16.51 -2.95 14.79
C SER A 735 17.31 -3.02 13.49
N ILE A 736 17.23 -1.97 12.66
CA ILE A 736 18.07 -1.84 11.46
C ILE A 736 19.57 -1.85 11.78
N LEU A 737 19.95 -1.34 12.96
CA LEU A 737 21.32 -1.23 13.43
C LEU A 737 21.72 -2.44 14.28
N THR A 738 21.72 -3.63 13.67
CA THR A 738 22.20 -4.86 14.30
C THR A 738 23.71 -4.81 14.59
N LYS A 739 24.18 -5.59 15.55
CA LYS A 739 25.64 -5.67 15.88
C LYS A 739 26.46 -6.08 14.65
N ASP A 740 25.93 -6.97 13.83
CA ASP A 740 26.58 -7.42 12.59
C ASP A 740 26.70 -6.28 11.57
N PHE A 741 25.64 -5.48 11.43
CA PHE A 741 25.62 -4.31 10.54
C PHE A 741 26.59 -3.22 11.02
N LEU A 742 26.61 -2.93 12.33
CA LEU A 742 27.56 -1.96 12.92
C LEU A 742 29.01 -2.43 12.76
N SER A 743 29.30 -3.73 12.92
CA SER A 743 30.63 -4.28 12.68
C SER A 743 31.07 -4.11 11.22
N LYS A 744 30.13 -4.26 10.27
CA LYS A 744 30.37 -4.04 8.84
C LYS A 744 30.73 -2.56 8.58
N ILE A 745 29.94 -1.63 9.11
CA ILE A 745 30.18 -0.19 9.01
C ILE A 745 31.56 0.17 9.59
N GLY A 746 31.89 -0.39 10.76
CA GLY A 746 33.16 -0.16 11.42
C GLY A 746 34.38 -0.64 10.58
N LEU A 747 34.31 -1.84 10.03
CA LEU A 747 35.37 -2.37 9.18
C LEU A 747 35.56 -1.57 7.88
N GLU A 748 34.47 -1.23 7.21
CA GLU A 748 34.50 -0.45 5.98
C GLU A 748 35.03 0.97 6.23
N GLY A 749 34.59 1.63 7.31
CA GLY A 749 35.09 2.94 7.71
C GLY A 749 36.54 2.92 8.15
N LEU A 750 37.01 1.84 8.79
CA LEU A 750 38.43 1.65 9.12
C LEU A 750 39.30 1.63 7.86
N VAL A 751 38.89 0.93 6.80
CA VAL A 751 39.61 0.93 5.52
C VAL A 751 39.66 2.33 4.91
N ILE A 752 38.52 3.03 4.87
CA ILE A 752 38.43 4.40 4.33
C ILE A 752 39.35 5.33 5.14
N GLY A 753 39.27 5.29 6.48
CA GLY A 753 40.08 6.10 7.36
C GLY A 753 41.55 5.80 7.23
N ALA A 754 41.97 4.54 7.13
CA ALA A 754 43.36 4.15 6.92
C ALA A 754 43.93 4.67 5.60
N MET A 755 43.19 4.51 4.48
CA MET A 755 43.60 5.05 3.19
C MET A 755 43.71 6.57 3.21
N THR A 756 42.77 7.24 3.86
CA THR A 756 42.81 8.70 4.04
C THR A 756 43.99 9.13 4.88
N MET A 757 44.30 8.44 5.98
CA MET A 757 45.43 8.73 6.83
C MET A 757 46.78 8.50 6.12
N ILE A 758 46.94 7.45 5.37
CA ILE A 758 48.12 7.20 4.54
C ILE A 758 48.31 8.34 3.53
N SER A 759 47.22 8.75 2.87
CA SER A 759 47.23 9.87 1.93
C SER A 759 47.66 11.18 2.64
N PHE A 760 47.08 11.48 3.81
CA PHE A 760 47.45 12.63 4.64
C PHE A 760 48.94 12.66 4.92
N LEU A 761 49.49 11.57 5.44
CA LEU A 761 50.91 11.44 5.77
C LEU A 761 51.82 11.63 4.56
N THR A 762 51.38 11.10 3.41
CA THR A 762 52.15 11.24 2.15
C THR A 762 52.25 12.71 1.74
N GLY A 763 51.11 13.45 1.75
CA GLY A 763 51.12 14.87 1.45
C GLY A 763 51.85 15.70 2.49
N TYR A 764 51.66 15.39 3.79
CA TYR A 764 52.31 16.10 4.90
C TYR A 764 53.83 15.99 4.82
N ASN A 765 54.37 14.84 4.51
CA ASN A 765 55.79 14.60 4.37
C ASN A 765 56.40 15.26 3.12
N GLN A 766 55.57 15.55 2.08
CA GLN A 766 56.06 16.23 0.86
C GLN A 766 56.15 17.73 1.02
N ASN A 767 55.11 18.43 1.52
CA ASN A 767 55.00 19.87 1.54
C ASN A 767 54.18 20.41 2.74
N GLY A 768 54.21 19.69 3.88
CA GLY A 768 53.65 20.20 5.14
C GLY A 768 52.09 20.08 5.21
N THR A 769 51.53 20.86 6.13
CA THR A 769 50.13 20.68 6.58
C THR A 769 49.11 20.93 5.47
N LEU A 770 49.28 21.94 4.63
CA LEU A 770 48.28 22.31 3.60
C LEU A 770 48.17 21.23 2.53
N LEU A 771 49.31 20.72 2.04
CA LEU A 771 49.32 19.63 1.05
C LEU A 771 48.78 18.35 1.68
N GLY A 772 49.16 18.02 2.93
CA GLY A 772 48.61 16.87 3.66
C GLY A 772 47.08 16.92 3.78
N SER A 773 46.54 18.09 4.20
CA SER A 773 45.10 18.33 4.28
C SER A 773 44.42 18.20 2.91
N THR A 774 45.02 18.70 1.83
CA THR A 774 44.51 18.55 0.47
C THR A 774 44.44 17.10 0.02
N TYR A 775 45.47 16.33 0.32
CA TYR A 775 45.52 14.89 0.05
C TYR A 775 44.43 14.13 0.81
N ALA A 776 44.27 14.42 2.10
CA ALA A 776 43.24 13.80 2.94
C ALA A 776 41.82 14.12 2.42
N PHE A 777 41.54 15.38 2.13
CA PHE A 777 40.26 15.83 1.61
C PHE A 777 39.93 15.15 0.28
N GLY A 778 40.83 15.22 -0.70
CA GLY A 778 40.61 14.58 -2.02
C GLY A 778 40.42 13.07 -1.92
N THR A 779 41.28 12.41 -1.10
CA THR A 779 41.15 10.95 -0.91
C THR A 779 39.87 10.56 -0.21
N LEU A 780 39.46 11.26 0.83
CA LEU A 780 38.22 10.95 1.55
C LEU A 780 37.00 11.12 0.64
N CYS A 781 36.90 12.23 -0.12
CA CYS A 781 35.82 12.45 -1.07
C CYS A 781 35.74 11.32 -2.12
N LEU A 782 36.86 11.02 -2.78
CA LEU A 782 36.90 10.00 -3.82
C LEU A 782 36.69 8.59 -3.26
N ALA A 783 37.28 8.26 -2.09
CA ALA A 783 37.06 6.97 -1.45
C ALA A 783 35.58 6.75 -1.10
N ARG A 784 34.85 7.78 -0.69
CA ARG A 784 33.39 7.71 -0.44
C ARG A 784 32.63 7.49 -1.76
N LEU A 785 32.97 8.18 -2.83
CA LEU A 785 32.36 7.95 -4.13
C LEU A 785 32.59 6.50 -4.61
N PHE A 786 33.79 5.96 -4.49
CA PHE A 786 34.08 4.54 -4.78
C PHE A 786 33.34 3.60 -3.82
N HIS A 787 33.18 4.00 -2.57
CA HIS A 787 32.46 3.22 -1.56
C HIS A 787 30.97 3.07 -1.88
N GLY A 788 30.37 3.98 -2.62
CA GLY A 788 29.02 3.81 -3.15
C GLY A 788 28.85 2.49 -3.91
N TYR A 789 29.83 2.08 -4.68
CA TYR A 789 29.82 0.76 -5.35
C TYR A 789 29.97 -0.41 -4.36
N ASN A 790 30.64 -0.22 -3.24
CA ASN A 790 30.69 -1.22 -2.18
C ASN A 790 29.34 -1.40 -1.49
N CYS A 791 28.56 -0.34 -1.36
CA CYS A 791 27.27 -0.37 -0.65
C CYS A 791 26.08 -0.89 -1.47
N LYS A 792 26.25 -1.19 -2.77
CA LYS A 792 25.17 -1.71 -3.64
C LYS A 792 24.69 -3.12 -3.27
N SER A 793 25.50 -3.93 -2.64
CA SER A 793 25.20 -5.33 -2.36
C SER A 793 26.00 -5.83 -1.17
N ASP A 794 25.44 -6.80 -0.45
CA ASP A 794 26.18 -7.54 0.58
C ASP A 794 27.22 -8.52 0.00
N HIS A 795 27.04 -8.89 -1.27
CA HIS A 795 27.96 -9.75 -2.02
C HIS A 795 28.98 -8.93 -2.82
N PRO A 796 30.17 -9.49 -3.12
CA PRO A 796 31.14 -8.83 -4.00
C PRO A 796 30.58 -8.57 -5.40
N VAL A 797 30.74 -7.33 -5.91
CA VAL A 797 30.14 -6.90 -7.20
C VAL A 797 31.15 -6.53 -8.28
N ILE A 798 32.46 -6.42 -7.98
CA ILE A 798 33.50 -5.87 -8.90
C ILE A 798 33.50 -6.56 -10.25
N PHE A 799 33.26 -7.88 -10.32
CA PHE A 799 33.31 -8.65 -11.58
C PHE A 799 31.92 -9.06 -12.08
N THR A 800 30.88 -8.40 -11.60
CA THR A 800 29.48 -8.68 -12.00
C THR A 800 28.93 -7.59 -12.91
N LYS A 801 28.01 -7.97 -13.81
CA LYS A 801 27.26 -7.00 -14.63
C LYS A 801 26.47 -6.00 -13.78
N GLY A 802 26.20 -6.33 -12.52
CA GLY A 802 25.48 -5.48 -11.57
C GLY A 802 26.23 -4.19 -11.19
N LEU A 803 27.56 -4.12 -11.38
CA LEU A 803 28.36 -2.95 -10.97
C LEU A 803 27.81 -1.64 -11.59
N PHE A 804 27.41 -1.64 -12.85
CA PHE A 804 26.97 -0.46 -13.60
C PHE A 804 25.45 -0.37 -13.81
N HIS A 805 24.66 -1.19 -13.13
CA HIS A 805 23.20 -1.25 -13.34
C HIS A 805 22.46 0.01 -12.87
N ASN A 806 22.91 0.62 -11.76
CA ASN A 806 22.32 1.83 -11.21
C ASN A 806 22.85 3.08 -11.94
N LYS A 807 22.07 3.62 -12.87
CA LYS A 807 22.42 4.83 -13.65
C LYS A 807 22.54 6.08 -12.77
N TRP A 808 21.73 6.18 -11.71
CA TRP A 808 21.77 7.30 -10.78
C TRP A 808 23.08 7.33 -10.00
N LEU A 809 23.55 6.17 -9.55
CA LEU A 809 24.83 6.06 -8.88
C LEU A 809 26.01 6.41 -9.82
N GLN A 810 25.94 6.00 -11.11
CA GLN A 810 26.94 6.41 -12.11
C GLN A 810 26.96 7.95 -12.26
N GLY A 811 25.77 8.56 -12.39
CA GLY A 811 25.65 10.03 -12.49
C GLY A 811 26.21 10.73 -11.25
N ALA A 812 25.89 10.26 -10.05
CA ALA A 812 26.39 10.81 -8.78
C ALA A 812 27.92 10.65 -8.67
N PHE A 813 28.46 9.49 -9.08
CA PHE A 813 29.91 9.25 -9.10
C PHE A 813 30.64 10.20 -10.05
N VAL A 814 30.17 10.32 -11.31
CA VAL A 814 30.81 11.19 -12.29
C VAL A 814 30.74 12.66 -11.85
N LEU A 815 29.57 13.12 -11.42
CA LEU A 815 29.39 14.48 -10.95
C LEU A 815 30.29 14.80 -9.75
N GLY A 816 30.30 13.93 -8.74
CA GLY A 816 31.12 14.07 -7.55
C GLY A 816 32.62 14.07 -7.88
N THR A 817 33.05 13.19 -8.80
CA THR A 817 34.44 13.10 -9.25
C THR A 817 34.86 14.36 -9.99
N VAL A 818 34.02 14.90 -10.89
CA VAL A 818 34.30 16.15 -11.61
C VAL A 818 34.40 17.30 -10.63
N LEU A 819 33.46 17.43 -9.69
CA LEU A 819 33.45 18.53 -8.70
C LEU A 819 34.72 18.53 -7.84
N ILE A 820 35.07 17.38 -7.23
CA ILE A 820 36.27 17.31 -6.39
C ILE A 820 37.55 17.54 -7.17
N THR A 821 37.65 16.99 -8.40
CA THR A 821 38.82 17.22 -9.26
C THR A 821 38.97 18.70 -9.60
N THR A 822 37.86 19.38 -9.90
CA THR A 822 37.85 20.82 -10.18
C THR A 822 38.34 21.60 -8.97
N VAL A 823 37.88 21.28 -7.76
CA VAL A 823 38.34 21.92 -6.52
C VAL A 823 39.84 21.74 -6.29
N LEU A 824 40.40 20.55 -6.61
CA LEU A 824 41.81 20.23 -6.40
C LEU A 824 42.74 20.79 -7.49
N THR A 825 42.24 21.13 -8.68
CA THR A 825 43.07 21.54 -9.83
C THR A 825 42.89 22.99 -10.25
N VAL A 826 41.76 23.64 -9.97
CA VAL A 826 41.47 25.00 -10.40
C VAL A 826 41.83 26.01 -9.31
N PRO A 827 42.81 26.91 -9.53
CA PRO A 827 43.32 27.84 -8.48
C PRO A 827 42.25 28.73 -7.86
N GLY A 828 41.20 29.09 -8.57
CA GLY A 828 40.10 29.94 -8.08
C GLY A 828 39.36 29.41 -6.86
N PHE A 829 39.42 28.11 -6.61
CA PHE A 829 38.74 27.45 -5.48
C PHE A 829 39.65 27.25 -4.25
N HIS A 830 41.00 27.46 -4.38
CA HIS A 830 41.96 27.08 -3.36
C HIS A 830 41.80 27.85 -2.05
N ASN A 831 41.60 29.17 -2.13
CA ASN A 831 41.38 29.98 -0.93
C ASN A 831 40.07 29.62 -0.24
N LEU A 832 39.00 29.35 -1.01
CA LEU A 832 37.69 28.98 -0.50
C LEU A 832 37.73 27.63 0.26
N PHE A 833 38.37 26.64 -0.34
CA PHE A 833 38.44 25.29 0.22
C PHE A 833 39.74 25.04 1.02
N LYS A 834 40.62 26.01 1.17
CA LYS A 834 41.91 25.83 1.87
C LYS A 834 42.68 24.60 1.37
N VAL A 835 42.84 24.49 0.07
CA VAL A 835 43.58 23.41 -0.60
C VAL A 835 44.76 23.96 -1.41
N GLU A 836 45.74 23.11 -1.65
CA GLU A 836 46.87 23.41 -2.52
C GLU A 836 46.67 22.82 -3.91
N THR A 837 47.13 23.48 -4.98
CA THR A 837 47.05 22.95 -6.35
C THR A 837 47.85 21.66 -6.48
N LEU A 838 47.19 20.59 -6.87
CA LEU A 838 47.86 19.33 -7.10
C LEU A 838 48.38 19.25 -8.53
N ASN A 839 49.62 18.80 -8.71
CA ASN A 839 50.12 18.36 -10.01
C ASN A 839 49.54 17.01 -10.42
N LEU A 840 49.72 16.60 -11.66
CA LEU A 840 49.11 15.41 -12.21
C LEU A 840 49.53 14.11 -11.46
N MET A 841 50.80 14.04 -10.98
CA MET A 841 51.28 12.90 -10.21
C MET A 841 50.69 12.85 -8.82
N GLN A 842 50.58 14.00 -8.15
CA GLN A 842 49.93 14.13 -6.84
C GLN A 842 48.46 13.78 -6.90
N LEU A 843 47.76 14.27 -7.92
CA LEU A 843 46.38 13.93 -8.18
C LEU A 843 46.22 12.42 -8.40
N GLY A 844 47.14 11.81 -9.20
CA GLY A 844 47.20 10.36 -9.41
C GLY A 844 47.36 9.58 -8.10
N CYS A 845 48.18 10.03 -7.17
CA CYS A 845 48.34 9.42 -5.86
C CYS A 845 47.05 9.47 -5.05
N VAL A 846 46.34 10.62 -5.00
CA VAL A 846 45.04 10.78 -4.32
C VAL A 846 44.01 9.81 -4.87
N TYR A 847 43.92 9.70 -6.19
CA TYR A 847 43.01 8.73 -6.84
C TYR A 847 43.41 7.27 -6.55
N LEU A 848 44.69 6.95 -6.50
CA LEU A 848 45.16 5.60 -6.19
C LEU A 848 44.77 5.18 -4.77
N TYR A 849 45.01 6.03 -3.78
CA TYR A 849 44.65 5.75 -2.39
C TYR A 849 43.12 5.64 -2.22
N ALA A 850 42.36 6.51 -2.86
CA ALA A 850 40.90 6.44 -2.84
C ALA A 850 40.37 5.15 -3.49
N PHE A 851 40.88 4.82 -4.69
CA PHE A 851 40.48 3.62 -5.41
C PHE A 851 40.83 2.35 -4.65
N ALA A 852 42.00 2.30 -3.95
CA ALA A 852 42.43 1.14 -3.18
C ALA A 852 41.39 0.70 -2.12
N SER A 853 40.58 1.63 -1.60
CA SER A 853 39.50 1.30 -0.67
C SER A 853 38.45 0.35 -1.27
N LEU A 854 38.18 0.46 -2.57
CA LEU A 854 37.17 -0.35 -3.26
C LEU A 854 37.54 -1.84 -3.25
N PRO A 855 38.68 -2.31 -3.84
CA PRO A 855 39.02 -3.73 -3.87
C PRO A 855 39.29 -4.31 -2.48
N ILE A 856 39.82 -3.53 -1.53
CA ILE A 856 40.07 -3.99 -0.15
C ILE A 856 38.74 -4.34 0.52
N ILE A 857 37.73 -3.48 0.44
CA ILE A 857 36.41 -3.73 1.02
C ILE A 857 35.73 -4.91 0.33
N GLN A 858 35.84 -5.03 -0.98
CA GLN A 858 35.31 -6.18 -1.72
C GLN A 858 35.98 -7.52 -1.30
N LEU A 859 37.26 -7.49 -1.04
CA LEU A 859 37.98 -8.66 -0.52
C LEU A 859 37.50 -9.02 0.90
N LEU A 860 37.30 -8.05 1.77
CA LEU A 860 36.74 -8.27 3.10
C LEU A 860 35.35 -8.89 3.05
N LYS A 861 34.47 -8.43 2.13
CA LYS A 861 33.16 -9.02 1.89
C LYS A 861 33.27 -10.49 1.44
N TRP A 862 34.17 -10.78 0.52
CA TRP A 862 34.40 -12.13 0.04
C TRP A 862 34.89 -13.09 1.16
N ILE A 863 35.82 -12.61 2.00
CA ILE A 863 36.30 -13.36 3.16
C ILE A 863 35.16 -13.65 4.14
N ARG A 864 34.37 -12.62 4.48
CA ARG A 864 33.21 -12.75 5.38
C ARG A 864 32.17 -13.75 4.87
N MET A 865 31.88 -13.71 3.58
CA MET A 865 30.97 -14.67 2.93
C MET A 865 31.50 -16.11 3.02
N LYS A 866 32.79 -16.33 2.81
CA LYS A 866 33.40 -17.67 2.97
C LYS A 866 33.38 -18.17 4.40
N LEU A 867 33.60 -17.31 5.39
CA LEU A 867 33.53 -17.67 6.80
C LEU A 867 32.11 -18.06 7.24
N ARG A 868 31.09 -17.33 6.80
CA ARG A 868 29.67 -17.69 7.07
C ARG A 868 29.31 -19.06 6.50
N LYS A 869 29.63 -19.33 5.24
CA LYS A 869 29.39 -20.65 4.61
C LYS A 869 30.12 -21.81 5.30
N ARG A 870 31.19 -21.55 6.04
CA ARG A 870 31.90 -22.57 6.84
C ARG A 870 31.27 -22.79 8.21
N GLY A 871 30.60 -21.78 8.78
CA GLY A 871 29.90 -21.88 10.06
C GLY A 871 28.52 -22.54 9.95
N GLU A 872 27.93 -22.56 8.74
CA GLU A 872 26.65 -23.21 8.44
C GLU A 872 26.80 -24.70 7.98
N ARG A 873 28.01 -25.15 7.76
CA ARG A 873 28.34 -26.57 7.55
C ARG A 873 28.85 -27.21 8.85
#